data_07cb1f1182fbedc8c753752a65b2002d
#
_entry.id   07cb1f1182fbedc8c753752a65b2002d
#
_cell.length_a   1.000
_cell.length_b   1.000
_cell.length_c   1.000
_cell.angle_alpha   90.00
_cell.angle_beta   90.00
_cell.angle_gamma   90.00
#
_symmetry.space_group_name_H-M   'P 1'
#
loop_
_entity.id
_entity.type
_entity.pdbx_description
1 polymer ?
#
loop_
_entity_poly.entity_id
_entity_poly.type
_entity_poly.pdbx_seq_one_letter_code
_entity_poly.pdbx_strand_id
1 'polypeptide(L)'
;MIMRQYFLYLVLFLLCIGKVSSHRVLANEITAGDFRAQAITCLQSQTANTILVDNKHFIWISNRNGIDCYNGLDAFHYKLSDLGKRSFRDGMMIQLYLDYQGRVWAFTERGMIYRFDPHNDKFQVVVDLYSLKKYYSVQSLYVTEDDVLVVGMNNGILSYDLKAQKLLAHVMEADNVRSILPRSNDVLWVGSDQGISFFNVKTGLATAADQLRVPVQSMNIINGKLWIGTNGRGLYYTEVAAPLSLTFVESTDDLIINAIDYHPKHGLLLATDGQGLMQLDLDRATNEPKTLQKIAYDSQDALFPTRSGAINDVTVDQGNIWFSMYMGGCVLLRQNHQMYTLTNPEAISPSDNFVYDLDFAPNGDLWVAFNQAIVQYDSKDHEPTVYLNHESRFLTLKVHKDSTIWAGGFGSGLLHFDPRTGQKWWYPSICGSPTNDNIYDIHDTPDGDLWVGGLNMPLTQLHFLPDGTFETSCYYEIQQAFDVESLNEDTLALGTSDGFWLLNKQTGDLSHHLQVGEEYEWNGSNFVRSIITRDGHEVWCATAGGGLVCYDTRTDHYDYYDSLAWLPSLELRSVLMLNDSILCASTESNGIFSFNCNRRQAERAIFMEDEMLQQEFLQNSGIRTDLGTLLFGGDHGGVRVTEQDILATQSDYWIFANGPSDDGGEYTISHQNRTLSLQCCVNDIYHQEDYHYSYRIPGYIEEWLPFNNGNELRLVNLPSGDWELNLRAVNSTQFELNKTCIIHVTSPVWLRWYAIVGYILFGIWMVLKIVLYLLRPRIEDM
;
A
#
# COMPACT_ATOMS: atom_id res chain seq x y z
N MET A 1 62.11 -19.60 -23.21
CA MET A 1 61.17 -20.58 -22.63
C MET A 1 60.21 -19.95 -21.61
N ILE A 2 60.66 -19.08 -20.74
CA ILE A 2 59.83 -18.40 -19.71
C ILE A 2 58.78 -17.44 -20.33
N MET A 3 59.09 -16.67 -21.37
CA MET A 3 58.11 -15.78 -22.03
C MET A 3 56.94 -16.49 -22.73
N ARG A 4 57.13 -17.75 -23.18
CA ARG A 4 56.05 -18.56 -23.78
C ARG A 4 55.06 -19.09 -22.73
N GLN A 5 55.52 -19.32 -21.50
CA GLN A 5 54.66 -19.72 -20.41
C GLN A 5 53.79 -18.56 -19.93
N TYR A 6 54.32 -17.34 -19.80
CA TYR A 6 53.52 -16.17 -19.42
C TYR A 6 52.47 -15.78 -20.47
N PHE A 7 52.81 -15.95 -21.75
CA PHE A 7 51.84 -15.72 -22.84
C PHE A 7 50.74 -16.75 -22.82
N LEU A 8 51.00 -18.00 -22.48
CA LEU A 8 49.98 -19.05 -22.36
C LEU A 8 49.07 -18.80 -21.15
N TYR A 9 49.64 -18.32 -20.00
CA TYR A 9 48.85 -17.94 -18.83
C TYR A 9 48.01 -16.70 -19.09
N LEU A 10 48.51 -15.73 -19.86
CA LEU A 10 47.73 -14.52 -20.24
C LEU A 10 46.58 -14.87 -21.18
N VAL A 11 46.83 -15.78 -22.14
CA VAL A 11 45.77 -16.25 -23.06
C VAL A 11 44.73 -17.12 -22.33
N LEU A 12 45.13 -17.97 -21.37
CA LEU A 12 44.24 -18.71 -20.52
C LEU A 12 43.45 -17.81 -19.58
N PHE A 13 44.08 -16.76 -19.03
CA PHE A 13 43.41 -15.77 -18.18
C PHE A 13 42.39 -14.93 -18.99
N LEU A 14 42.72 -14.51 -20.21
CA LEU A 14 41.80 -13.82 -21.12
C LEU A 14 40.66 -14.73 -21.63
N LEU A 15 40.91 -16.04 -21.81
CA LEU A 15 39.88 -17.01 -22.14
C LEU A 15 38.99 -17.34 -20.93
N CYS A 16 39.49 -17.25 -19.70
CA CYS A 16 38.67 -17.34 -18.50
C CYS A 16 37.80 -16.09 -18.26
N ILE A 17 38.32 -14.89 -18.57
CA ILE A 17 37.56 -13.63 -18.52
C ILE A 17 36.50 -13.63 -19.61
N GLY A 18 36.80 -14.11 -20.81
CA GLY A 18 35.79 -14.21 -21.91
C GLY A 18 34.68 -15.24 -21.69
N LYS A 19 34.87 -16.22 -20.78
CA LYS A 19 33.84 -17.19 -20.40
C LYS A 19 33.03 -16.79 -19.15
N VAL A 20 33.51 -15.79 -18.38
CA VAL A 20 32.78 -15.27 -17.20
C VAL A 20 31.80 -14.16 -17.59
N SER A 21 31.97 -13.55 -18.76
CA SER A 21 31.07 -12.47 -19.24
C SER A 21 29.84 -12.95 -20.03
N SER A 22 29.74 -14.25 -20.38
CA SER A 22 28.60 -14.76 -21.15
C SER A 22 27.55 -15.53 -20.32
N HIS A 23 27.69 -15.59 -18.97
CA HIS A 23 26.68 -16.21 -18.08
C HIS A 23 26.18 -15.26 -16.98
N ARG A 24 26.35 -13.95 -17.14
CA ARG A 24 25.86 -12.93 -16.19
C ARG A 24 24.73 -12.04 -16.73
N VAL A 25 24.26 -12.27 -17.93
CA VAL A 25 23.25 -11.38 -18.57
C VAL A 25 21.83 -11.91 -18.49
N LEU A 26 21.57 -13.10 -17.97
CA LEU A 26 20.21 -13.70 -18.00
C LEU A 26 19.55 -13.87 -16.62
N ALA A 27 20.05 -13.24 -15.55
CA ALA A 27 19.44 -13.37 -14.24
C ALA A 27 19.15 -12.03 -13.51
N ASN A 28 19.38 -10.88 -14.13
CA ASN A 28 19.29 -9.58 -13.42
C ASN A 28 18.25 -8.59 -13.96
N GLU A 29 17.42 -8.93 -14.94
CA GLU A 29 16.58 -7.92 -15.59
C GLU A 29 15.07 -8.02 -15.32
N ILE A 30 14.60 -8.91 -14.45
CA ILE A 30 13.16 -9.00 -14.12
C ILE A 30 12.87 -8.78 -12.63
N THR A 31 13.86 -8.44 -11.82
CA THR A 31 13.67 -8.16 -10.38
C THR A 31 14.31 -6.84 -9.95
N ALA A 32 14.09 -5.77 -10.65
CA ALA A 32 14.13 -4.45 -10.07
C ALA A 32 12.95 -4.43 -9.07
N GLY A 33 13.29 -4.76 -7.83
CA GLY A 33 12.54 -5.04 -6.64
C GLY A 33 11.02 -4.86 -6.68
N ASP A 34 10.29 -5.96 -6.58
CA ASP A 34 8.87 -5.94 -6.21
C ASP A 34 8.63 -5.17 -4.89
N PHE A 35 9.70 -4.82 -4.20
CA PHE A 35 9.67 -4.16 -2.90
C PHE A 35 10.75 -3.08 -2.76
N ARG A 36 10.35 -1.93 -2.22
CA ARG A 36 11.25 -0.89 -1.72
C ARG A 36 11.49 -1.11 -0.22
N ALA A 37 12.74 -1.18 0.19
CA ALA A 37 13.09 -1.35 1.59
C ALA A 37 13.16 0.00 2.31
N GLN A 38 12.49 0.09 3.44
CA GLN A 38 12.51 1.24 4.35
C GLN A 38 12.92 0.77 5.75
N ALA A 39 14.02 1.31 6.28
CA ALA A 39 14.41 1.07 7.66
C ALA A 39 13.58 1.95 8.62
N ILE A 40 13.04 1.37 9.68
CA ILE A 40 12.30 2.10 10.70
C ILE A 40 13.30 2.68 11.71
N THR A 41 13.55 3.97 11.63
CA THR A 41 14.60 4.67 12.41
C THR A 41 14.13 5.21 13.75
N CYS A 42 12.82 5.36 13.97
CA CYS A 42 12.23 5.91 15.19
C CYS A 42 12.20 4.93 16.40
N LEU A 43 12.73 3.70 16.23
CA LEU A 43 12.75 2.68 17.29
C LEU A 43 13.79 2.99 18.36
N GLN A 44 13.51 2.56 19.62
CA GLN A 44 14.44 2.72 20.74
C GLN A 44 15.74 1.90 20.61
N SER A 45 15.77 0.89 19.77
CA SER A 45 16.90 -0.01 19.62
C SER A 45 17.04 -0.49 18.18
N GLN A 46 18.27 -0.63 17.72
CA GLN A 46 18.58 -1.26 16.44
C GLN A 46 18.55 -2.80 16.50
N THR A 47 18.08 -3.39 17.58
CA THR A 47 17.85 -4.83 17.69
C THR A 47 16.36 -5.07 17.79
N ALA A 48 15.77 -5.79 16.85
CA ALA A 48 14.37 -6.18 16.88
C ALA A 48 14.27 -7.71 16.94
N ASN A 49 13.36 -8.22 17.81
CA ASN A 49 13.16 -9.65 17.97
C ASN A 49 11.90 -10.14 17.26
N THR A 50 10.73 -9.68 17.72
CA THR A 50 9.43 -10.10 17.18
C THR A 50 8.71 -8.89 16.60
N ILE A 51 8.01 -9.08 15.51
CA ILE A 51 7.08 -8.13 14.91
C ILE A 51 5.68 -8.71 14.96
N LEU A 52 4.72 -7.86 15.28
CA LEU A 52 3.33 -8.25 15.37
C LEU A 52 2.45 -7.12 14.83
N VAL A 53 1.48 -7.45 14.00
CA VAL A 53 0.43 -6.55 13.54
C VAL A 53 -0.82 -6.80 14.36
N ASP A 54 -1.38 -5.77 14.99
CA ASP A 54 -2.62 -5.91 15.71
C ASP A 54 -3.86 -5.69 14.82
N ASN A 55 -5.06 -5.93 15.36
CA ASN A 55 -6.31 -5.77 14.62
C ASN A 55 -6.65 -4.33 14.22
N LYS A 56 -5.86 -3.37 14.71
CA LYS A 56 -5.96 -1.95 14.39
C LYS A 56 -4.88 -1.51 13.40
N HIS A 57 -4.11 -2.45 12.87
CA HIS A 57 -2.95 -2.25 11.97
C HIS A 57 -1.75 -1.54 12.60
N PHE A 58 -1.67 -1.38 13.93
CA PHE A 58 -0.44 -0.93 14.55
C PHE A 58 0.62 -2.04 14.52
N ILE A 59 1.87 -1.64 14.26
CA ILE A 59 3.00 -2.56 14.24
C ILE A 59 3.72 -2.53 15.57
N TRP A 60 3.65 -3.64 16.28
CA TRP A 60 4.33 -3.83 17.56
C TRP A 60 5.67 -4.52 17.36
N ILE A 61 6.73 -3.93 17.87
CA ILE A 61 8.11 -4.41 17.68
C ILE A 61 8.76 -4.56 19.05
N SER A 62 9.16 -5.77 19.39
CA SER A 62 9.91 -6.01 20.61
C SER A 62 11.40 -5.82 20.39
N ASN A 63 12.07 -5.24 21.36
CA ASN A 63 13.50 -5.00 21.34
C ASN A 63 14.11 -5.20 22.74
N ARG A 64 15.41 -5.00 22.90
CA ARG A 64 16.11 -5.16 24.19
C ARG A 64 15.73 -4.13 25.26
N ASN A 65 15.19 -2.98 24.83
CA ASN A 65 14.88 -1.86 25.72
C ASN A 65 13.40 -1.82 26.12
N GLY A 66 12.55 -2.58 25.45
CA GLY A 66 11.10 -2.58 25.65
C GLY A 66 10.34 -3.01 24.40
N ILE A 67 9.22 -2.36 24.19
CA ILE A 67 8.33 -2.61 23.06
C ILE A 67 8.02 -1.27 22.41
N ASP A 68 8.17 -1.21 21.12
CA ASP A 68 7.80 -0.07 20.29
C ASP A 68 6.51 -0.39 19.54
N CYS A 69 5.57 0.56 19.51
CA CYS A 69 4.36 0.48 18.69
C CYS A 69 4.44 1.56 17.61
N TYR A 70 4.65 1.17 16.38
CA TYR A 70 4.80 2.06 15.24
C TYR A 70 3.44 2.40 14.63
N ASN A 71 3.21 3.67 14.32
CA ASN A 71 1.95 4.20 13.81
C ASN A 71 2.01 4.72 12.35
N GLY A 72 3.11 4.45 11.65
CA GLY A 72 3.34 4.94 10.30
C GLY A 72 4.27 6.16 10.19
N LEU A 73 4.36 6.99 11.24
CA LEU A 73 5.26 8.17 11.30
C LEU A 73 6.28 8.06 12.43
N ASP A 74 5.82 7.65 13.62
CA ASP A 74 6.60 7.62 14.83
C ASP A 74 6.28 6.36 15.65
N ALA A 75 6.97 6.13 16.75
CA ALA A 75 6.76 4.98 17.60
C ALA A 75 6.43 5.39 19.04
N PHE A 76 5.39 4.78 19.60
CA PHE A 76 5.09 4.81 21.04
C PHE A 76 5.98 3.82 21.76
N HIS A 77 6.65 4.26 22.82
CA HIS A 77 7.67 3.48 23.52
C HIS A 77 7.19 2.96 24.87
N TYR A 78 7.07 1.65 25.00
CA TYR A 78 6.64 0.99 26.23
C TYR A 78 7.81 0.32 26.93
N LYS A 79 8.14 0.81 28.12
CA LYS A 79 9.11 0.17 29.01
C LYS A 79 8.38 -0.81 29.89
N LEU A 80 8.86 -2.04 29.99
CA LEU A 80 8.36 -3.02 30.95
C LEU A 80 8.88 -2.68 32.35
N SER A 81 8.35 -1.59 32.95
CA SER A 81 8.92 -0.91 34.12
C SER A 81 8.71 -1.59 35.47
N ASP A 82 7.83 -2.58 35.56
CA ASP A 82 7.47 -3.26 36.80
C ASP A 82 8.32 -4.50 37.13
N LEU A 83 9.48 -4.62 36.52
CA LEU A 83 10.53 -5.54 36.99
C LEU A 83 11.04 -5.05 38.37
N GLY A 84 10.16 -5.04 39.35
CA GLY A 84 10.42 -4.53 40.70
C GLY A 84 11.82 -4.86 41.20
N LYS A 85 12.66 -3.86 41.48
CA LYS A 85 14.01 -3.89 42.12
C LYS A 85 15.03 -4.88 41.55
N ARG A 86 14.72 -5.64 40.51
CA ARG A 86 15.62 -6.60 39.85
C ARG A 86 16.16 -5.96 38.57
N SER A 87 17.44 -5.68 38.61
CA SER A 87 18.16 -4.95 37.58
C SER A 87 17.98 -5.56 36.20
N PHE A 88 17.68 -4.72 35.25
CA PHE A 88 17.70 -4.90 33.77
C PHE A 88 19.08 -5.33 33.20
N ARG A 89 19.95 -5.94 34.01
CA ARG A 89 21.35 -6.17 33.64
C ARG A 89 21.62 -7.32 32.70
N ASP A 90 20.61 -8.14 32.39
CA ASP A 90 20.82 -9.29 31.54
C ASP A 90 19.89 -9.14 30.32
N GLY A 91 20.43 -8.96 29.14
CA GLY A 91 19.73 -8.73 27.86
C GLY A 91 18.56 -9.67 27.63
N MET A 92 17.40 -9.34 28.20
CA MET A 92 16.21 -10.14 28.06
C MET A 92 15.66 -10.01 26.66
N MET A 93 15.49 -11.14 25.99
CA MET A 93 14.70 -11.19 24.78
C MET A 93 13.22 -11.09 25.17
N ILE A 94 12.54 -10.10 24.61
CA ILE A 94 11.09 -9.91 24.73
C ILE A 94 10.49 -10.46 23.44
N GLN A 95 9.42 -11.25 23.57
CA GLN A 95 8.63 -11.73 22.45
C GLN A 95 7.19 -11.25 22.56
N LEU A 96 6.51 -11.13 21.45
CA LEU A 96 5.13 -10.66 21.34
C LEU A 96 4.20 -11.78 20.88
N TYR A 97 2.96 -11.69 21.29
CA TYR A 97 1.91 -12.61 20.88
C TYR A 97 0.56 -11.86 20.78
N LEU A 98 -0.21 -12.12 19.74
CA LEU A 98 -1.57 -11.62 19.58
C LEU A 98 -2.54 -12.76 19.85
N ASP A 99 -3.46 -12.58 20.77
CA ASP A 99 -4.47 -13.58 21.05
C ASP A 99 -5.70 -13.46 20.10
N TYR A 100 -6.60 -14.42 20.20
CA TYR A 100 -7.81 -14.48 19.39
C TYR A 100 -8.76 -13.27 19.57
N GLN A 101 -8.64 -12.50 20.64
CA GLN A 101 -9.39 -11.25 20.89
C GLN A 101 -8.64 -10.01 20.39
N GLY A 102 -7.48 -10.16 19.77
CA GLY A 102 -6.64 -9.04 19.36
C GLY A 102 -5.93 -8.34 20.50
N ARG A 103 -5.79 -8.99 21.67
CA ARG A 103 -5.04 -8.45 22.80
C ARG A 103 -3.55 -8.73 22.59
N VAL A 104 -2.73 -7.69 22.77
CA VAL A 104 -1.28 -7.81 22.62
C VAL A 104 -0.67 -8.30 23.93
N TRP A 105 0.06 -9.38 23.85
CA TRP A 105 0.81 -9.98 24.94
C TRP A 105 2.30 -9.84 24.69
N ALA A 106 3.05 -9.69 25.78
CA ALA A 106 4.49 -9.72 25.77
C ALA A 106 5.01 -10.69 26.81
N PHE A 107 6.07 -11.39 26.51
CA PHE A 107 6.69 -12.29 27.47
C PHE A 107 8.21 -12.23 27.37
N THR A 108 8.85 -12.46 28.49
CA THR A 108 10.30 -12.48 28.58
C THR A 108 10.79 -13.91 28.74
N GLU A 109 11.98 -14.17 28.25
CA GLU A 109 12.65 -15.47 28.40
C GLU A 109 12.67 -15.95 29.87
N ARG A 110 12.68 -15.05 30.84
CA ARG A 110 12.68 -15.37 32.28
C ARG A 110 11.29 -15.65 32.87
N GLY A 111 10.24 -15.70 32.07
CA GLY A 111 8.92 -16.12 32.52
C GLY A 111 8.02 -15.00 33.08
N MET A 112 8.33 -13.76 32.81
CA MET A 112 7.39 -12.66 33.04
C MET A 112 6.44 -12.54 31.83
N ILE A 113 5.14 -12.59 32.07
CA ILE A 113 4.11 -12.51 31.05
C ILE A 113 3.26 -11.27 31.30
N TYR A 114 3.18 -10.42 30.30
CA TYR A 114 2.47 -9.15 30.31
C TYR A 114 1.35 -9.15 29.30
N ARG A 115 0.36 -8.32 29.53
CA ARG A 115 -0.68 -7.97 28.56
C ARG A 115 -0.78 -6.46 28.47
N PHE A 116 -0.92 -5.93 27.28
CA PHE A 116 -1.19 -4.52 27.06
C PHE A 116 -2.58 -4.15 27.58
N ASP A 117 -2.62 -3.10 28.38
CA ASP A 117 -3.84 -2.51 28.90
C ASP A 117 -4.05 -1.14 28.22
N PRO A 118 -4.95 -1.05 27.22
CA PRO A 118 -5.20 0.21 26.50
C PRO A 118 -5.69 1.33 27.43
N HIS A 119 -6.42 0.97 28.49
CA HIS A 119 -7.01 1.94 29.41
C HIS A 119 -5.97 2.70 30.23
N ASN A 120 -4.90 2.02 30.60
CA ASN A 120 -3.80 2.61 31.39
C ASN A 120 -2.55 2.90 30.53
N ASP A 121 -2.61 2.68 29.23
CA ASP A 121 -1.51 2.87 28.26
C ASP A 121 -0.20 2.20 28.72
N LYS A 122 -0.27 0.93 29.09
CA LYS A 122 0.91 0.21 29.59
C LYS A 122 0.74 -1.31 29.55
N PHE A 123 1.86 -2.01 29.56
CA PHE A 123 1.90 -3.44 29.80
C PHE A 123 1.78 -3.75 31.30
N GLN A 124 0.82 -4.60 31.66
CA GLN A 124 0.60 -5.07 33.02
C GLN A 124 1.05 -6.52 33.16
N VAL A 125 1.69 -6.85 34.30
CA VAL A 125 2.07 -8.22 34.63
C VAL A 125 0.81 -9.06 34.88
N VAL A 126 0.65 -10.13 34.11
CA VAL A 126 -0.45 -11.09 34.29
C VAL A 126 0.02 -12.32 35.07
N VAL A 127 1.20 -12.86 34.69
CA VAL A 127 1.77 -14.03 35.37
C VAL A 127 3.28 -13.83 35.54
N ASP A 128 3.76 -14.13 36.75
CA ASP A 128 5.19 -14.21 37.09
C ASP A 128 5.56 -15.68 37.37
N LEU A 129 6.03 -16.39 36.36
CA LEU A 129 6.44 -17.80 36.50
C LEU A 129 7.66 -17.96 37.41
N TYR A 130 8.46 -16.90 37.53
CA TYR A 130 9.62 -16.92 38.44
C TYR A 130 9.21 -17.01 39.92
N SER A 131 8.14 -16.30 40.30
CA SER A 131 7.61 -16.36 41.66
C SER A 131 7.03 -17.74 42.01
N LEU A 132 6.62 -18.50 41.00
CA LEU A 132 6.15 -19.90 41.11
C LEU A 132 7.29 -20.90 41.28
N LYS A 133 8.56 -20.42 41.47
CA LYS A 133 9.79 -21.22 41.62
C LYS A 133 10.08 -22.18 40.47
N LYS A 134 9.60 -21.87 39.26
CA LYS A 134 9.87 -22.60 38.03
C LYS A 134 10.74 -21.73 37.12
N TYR A 135 12.05 -21.97 37.15
CA TYR A 135 13.05 -21.26 36.33
C TYR A 135 13.15 -21.90 34.96
N TYR A 136 12.40 -21.43 34.03
CA TYR A 136 12.42 -21.98 32.70
C TYR A 136 12.36 -20.86 31.66
N SER A 137 13.11 -21.02 30.59
CA SER A 137 13.08 -20.09 29.47
C SER A 137 11.76 -20.26 28.70
N VAL A 138 10.96 -19.20 28.67
CA VAL A 138 9.71 -19.17 27.89
C VAL A 138 10.06 -18.94 26.42
N GLN A 139 9.54 -19.79 25.55
CA GLN A 139 9.80 -19.80 24.12
C GLN A 139 8.56 -19.46 23.27
N SER A 140 7.37 -19.81 23.76
CA SER A 140 6.12 -19.59 23.03
C SER A 140 4.94 -19.44 23.96
N LEU A 141 3.88 -18.79 23.48
CA LEU A 141 2.67 -18.48 24.23
C LEU A 141 1.44 -18.72 23.36
N TYR A 142 0.37 -19.22 24.00
CA TYR A 142 -0.95 -19.31 23.39
C TYR A 142 -2.04 -19.07 24.44
N VAL A 143 -3.09 -18.33 24.09
CA VAL A 143 -4.24 -18.09 24.98
C VAL A 143 -5.49 -18.65 24.31
N THR A 144 -6.17 -19.55 25.03
CA THR A 144 -7.41 -20.19 24.53
C THR A 144 -8.62 -19.28 24.69
N GLU A 145 -9.72 -19.63 24.01
CA GLU A 145 -11.02 -18.90 24.14
C GLU A 145 -11.57 -18.93 25.56
N ASP A 146 -11.24 -19.95 26.37
CA ASP A 146 -11.63 -20.06 27.77
C ASP A 146 -10.71 -19.28 28.75
N ASP A 147 -9.81 -18.44 28.24
CA ASP A 147 -8.78 -17.72 29.01
C ASP A 147 -7.80 -18.64 29.75
N VAL A 148 -7.45 -19.76 29.14
CA VAL A 148 -6.34 -20.60 29.61
C VAL A 148 -5.07 -20.21 28.87
N LEU A 149 -4.08 -19.78 29.61
CA LEU A 149 -2.75 -19.47 29.12
C LEU A 149 -1.93 -20.76 29.00
N VAL A 150 -1.41 -21.03 27.83
CA VAL A 150 -0.52 -22.17 27.55
C VAL A 150 0.86 -21.62 27.20
N VAL A 151 1.89 -22.09 27.90
CA VAL A 151 3.25 -21.58 27.83
C VAL A 151 4.19 -22.71 27.42
N GLY A 152 4.87 -22.55 26.29
CA GLY A 152 5.96 -23.40 25.85
C GLY A 152 7.29 -22.94 26.43
N MET A 153 8.04 -23.86 27.02
CA MET A 153 9.27 -23.58 27.74
C MET A 153 10.38 -24.56 27.31
N ASN A 154 11.62 -24.26 27.69
CA ASN A 154 12.75 -25.16 27.47
C ASN A 154 12.66 -26.49 28.27
N ASN A 155 11.65 -26.65 29.11
CA ASN A 155 11.37 -27.84 29.89
C ASN A 155 9.89 -28.20 29.90
N GLY A 156 9.27 -28.17 28.74
CA GLY A 156 7.91 -28.63 28.52
C GLY A 156 6.88 -27.55 28.30
N ILE A 157 5.64 -27.93 28.53
CA ILE A 157 4.46 -27.10 28.34
C ILE A 157 3.71 -26.94 29.67
N LEU A 158 3.29 -25.71 29.94
CA LEU A 158 2.55 -25.33 31.13
C LEU A 158 1.20 -24.76 30.74
N SER A 159 0.12 -25.12 31.43
CA SER A 159 -1.18 -24.47 31.29
C SER A 159 -1.61 -23.79 32.61
N TYR A 160 -2.16 -22.58 32.51
CA TYR A 160 -2.52 -21.73 33.63
C TYR A 160 -3.89 -21.07 33.37
N ASP A 161 -4.80 -21.23 34.31
CA ASP A 161 -6.12 -20.56 34.27
C ASP A 161 -5.98 -19.10 34.72
N LEU A 162 -6.26 -18.17 33.79
CA LEU A 162 -6.14 -16.73 34.05
C LEU A 162 -7.22 -16.21 34.98
N LYS A 163 -8.41 -16.81 34.97
CA LYS A 163 -9.54 -16.40 35.83
C LYS A 163 -9.38 -16.91 37.26
N ALA A 164 -9.04 -18.19 37.39
CA ALA A 164 -8.80 -18.81 38.68
C ALA A 164 -7.42 -18.52 39.28
N GLN A 165 -6.51 -17.92 38.46
CA GLN A 165 -5.12 -17.67 38.81
C GLN A 165 -4.38 -18.93 39.34
N LYS A 166 -4.61 -20.05 38.64
CA LYS A 166 -4.15 -21.37 39.08
C LYS A 166 -3.43 -22.13 37.96
N LEU A 167 -2.32 -22.76 38.35
CA LEU A 167 -1.63 -23.75 37.51
C LEU A 167 -2.52 -24.98 37.31
N LEU A 168 -2.77 -25.37 36.04
CA LEU A 168 -3.56 -26.52 35.67
C LEU A 168 -2.69 -27.75 35.41
N ALA A 169 -1.68 -27.64 34.56
CA ALA A 169 -0.80 -28.73 34.17
C ALA A 169 0.63 -28.24 33.87
N HIS A 170 1.60 -29.17 34.01
CA HIS A 170 2.96 -29.00 33.51
C HIS A 170 3.44 -30.37 33.04
N VAL A 171 3.64 -30.53 31.75
CA VAL A 171 3.96 -31.79 31.09
C VAL A 171 5.12 -31.64 30.10
N MET A 172 5.65 -32.74 29.57
CA MET A 172 6.79 -32.75 28.65
C MET A 172 8.07 -32.12 29.26
N GLU A 173 8.32 -32.37 30.56
CA GLU A 173 9.37 -31.69 31.33
C GLU A 173 10.81 -31.88 30.81
N ALA A 174 11.03 -32.85 29.92
CA ALA A 174 12.33 -33.10 29.31
C ALA A 174 12.50 -32.55 27.89
N ASP A 175 11.53 -31.79 27.41
CA ASP A 175 11.47 -31.30 26.03
C ASP A 175 11.46 -29.78 25.95
N ASN A 176 12.04 -29.25 24.88
CA ASN A 176 12.10 -27.81 24.61
C ASN A 176 10.99 -27.42 23.63
N VAL A 177 9.93 -26.79 24.13
CA VAL A 177 8.74 -26.42 23.34
C VAL A 177 8.92 -25.04 22.77
N ARG A 178 9.08 -24.93 21.45
CA ARG A 178 9.39 -23.70 20.72
C ARG A 178 8.20 -23.03 20.05
N SER A 179 7.19 -23.81 19.66
CA SER A 179 6.04 -23.28 18.94
C SER A 179 4.74 -23.96 19.35
N ILE A 180 3.67 -23.19 19.47
CA ILE A 180 2.33 -23.67 19.84
C ILE A 180 1.34 -23.03 18.87
N LEU A 181 0.50 -23.88 18.23
CA LEU A 181 -0.54 -23.44 17.30
C LEU A 181 -1.89 -24.12 17.61
N PRO A 182 -3.03 -23.49 17.32
CA PRO A 182 -4.33 -24.13 17.48
C PRO A 182 -4.54 -25.26 16.45
N ARG A 183 -5.10 -26.37 16.88
CA ARG A 183 -5.63 -27.43 16.01
C ARG A 183 -7.14 -27.49 16.07
N SER A 184 -7.69 -27.34 17.26
CA SER A 184 -9.12 -27.22 17.57
C SER A 184 -9.26 -26.46 18.88
N ASN A 185 -10.48 -26.16 19.31
CA ASN A 185 -10.75 -25.41 20.54
C ASN A 185 -10.04 -25.99 21.79
N ASP A 186 -9.85 -27.31 21.83
CA ASP A 186 -9.30 -28.00 23.00
C ASP A 186 -7.91 -28.62 22.76
N VAL A 187 -7.45 -28.67 21.51
CA VAL A 187 -6.21 -29.38 21.14
C VAL A 187 -5.28 -28.44 20.40
N LEU A 188 -4.02 -28.38 20.84
CA LEU A 188 -2.97 -27.57 20.25
C LEU A 188 -1.91 -28.43 19.57
N TRP A 189 -1.36 -27.96 18.47
CA TRP A 189 -0.09 -28.40 17.92
C TRP A 189 1.03 -27.88 18.79
N VAL A 190 1.95 -28.72 19.16
CA VAL A 190 3.12 -28.39 19.99
C VAL A 190 4.37 -28.85 19.26
N GLY A 191 5.19 -27.88 18.83
CA GLY A 191 6.47 -28.13 18.20
C GLY A 191 7.61 -28.05 19.20
N SER A 192 8.44 -29.09 19.22
CA SER A 192 9.56 -29.20 20.15
C SER A 192 10.82 -29.74 19.48
N ASP A 193 11.92 -29.82 20.21
CA ASP A 193 13.17 -30.45 19.74
C ASP A 193 13.01 -31.98 19.44
N GLN A 194 11.98 -32.64 20.01
CA GLN A 194 11.68 -34.06 19.78
C GLN A 194 10.69 -34.25 18.61
N GLY A 195 10.06 -33.23 18.12
CA GLY A 195 9.07 -33.25 17.05
C GLY A 195 7.74 -32.64 17.41
N ILE A 196 6.69 -33.10 16.75
CA ILE A 196 5.32 -32.58 16.94
C ILE A 196 4.59 -33.44 17.97
N SER A 197 3.87 -32.77 18.86
CA SER A 197 2.95 -33.35 19.83
C SER A 197 1.60 -32.65 19.79
N PHE A 198 0.58 -33.35 20.31
CA PHE A 198 -0.76 -32.76 20.53
C PHE A 198 -0.96 -32.55 22.02
N PHE A 199 -1.30 -31.31 22.40
CA PHE A 199 -1.62 -31.01 23.79
C PHE A 199 -3.11 -30.74 23.92
N ASN A 200 -3.78 -31.50 24.77
CA ASN A 200 -5.18 -31.26 25.10
C ASN A 200 -5.26 -30.37 26.36
N VAL A 201 -5.76 -29.16 26.17
CA VAL A 201 -5.82 -28.13 27.21
C VAL A 201 -6.72 -28.54 28.37
N LYS A 202 -7.86 -29.22 28.11
CA LYS A 202 -8.84 -29.62 29.13
C LYS A 202 -8.32 -30.74 30.01
N THR A 203 -7.65 -31.73 29.42
CA THR A 203 -7.14 -32.90 30.17
C THR A 203 -5.74 -32.67 30.71
N GLY A 204 -5.02 -31.68 30.19
CA GLY A 204 -3.60 -31.43 30.50
C GLY A 204 -2.65 -32.50 29.98
N LEU A 205 -3.07 -33.35 29.03
CA LEU A 205 -2.29 -34.44 28.48
C LEU A 205 -1.64 -34.07 27.15
N ALA A 206 -0.37 -34.44 26.99
CA ALA A 206 0.35 -34.34 25.73
C ALA A 206 0.54 -35.74 25.11
N THR A 207 0.33 -35.84 23.79
CA THR A 207 0.50 -37.07 23.03
C THR A 207 1.43 -36.82 21.86
N ALA A 208 2.54 -37.54 21.77
CA ALA A 208 3.47 -37.41 20.66
C ALA A 208 2.87 -37.92 19.34
N ALA A 209 3.11 -37.20 18.25
CA ALA A 209 2.80 -37.64 16.90
C ALA A 209 4.01 -38.41 16.34
N ASP A 210 4.09 -39.72 16.58
CA ASP A 210 5.27 -40.54 16.29
C ASP A 210 5.76 -40.50 14.84
N GLN A 211 4.90 -40.09 13.90
CA GLN A 211 5.22 -39.99 12.48
C GLN A 211 5.78 -38.61 12.11
N LEU A 212 5.72 -37.64 13.03
CA LEU A 212 6.11 -36.23 12.80
C LEU A 212 7.35 -35.85 13.63
N ARG A 213 8.41 -36.65 13.55
CA ARG A 213 9.64 -36.46 14.34
C ARG A 213 10.70 -35.68 13.58
N VAL A 214 10.61 -34.35 13.68
CA VAL A 214 11.63 -33.40 13.20
C VAL A 214 11.80 -32.30 14.24
N PRO A 215 13.03 -31.88 14.62
CA PRO A 215 13.22 -30.79 15.56
C PRO A 215 12.60 -29.52 15.03
N VAL A 216 11.68 -28.93 15.78
CA VAL A 216 10.92 -27.75 15.38
C VAL A 216 11.61 -26.47 15.88
N GLN A 217 11.82 -25.49 15.00
CA GLN A 217 12.23 -24.13 15.32
C GLN A 217 11.03 -23.18 15.25
N SER A 218 10.25 -23.27 14.17
CA SER A 218 9.07 -22.45 13.91
C SER A 218 7.97 -23.27 13.25
N MET A 219 6.71 -22.87 13.41
CA MET A 219 5.57 -23.48 12.73
C MET A 219 4.57 -22.41 12.32
N ASN A 220 3.90 -22.63 11.19
CA ASN A 220 2.73 -21.87 10.79
C ASN A 220 1.74 -22.76 10.01
N ILE A 221 0.43 -22.42 10.08
CA ILE A 221 -0.61 -23.11 9.32
C ILE A 221 -1.05 -22.18 8.19
N ILE A 222 -0.73 -22.59 6.95
CA ILE A 222 -0.98 -21.79 5.76
C ILE A 222 -1.62 -22.70 4.71
N ASN A 223 -2.75 -22.27 4.15
CA ASN A 223 -3.48 -22.95 3.08
C ASN A 223 -3.76 -24.46 3.39
N GLY A 224 -4.14 -24.78 4.64
CA GLY A 224 -4.47 -26.14 5.06
C GLY A 224 -3.27 -27.06 5.31
N LYS A 225 -2.05 -26.55 5.15
CA LYS A 225 -0.80 -27.26 5.47
C LYS A 225 -0.17 -26.70 6.74
N LEU A 226 0.37 -27.56 7.59
CA LEU A 226 1.26 -27.19 8.70
C LEU A 226 2.68 -27.15 8.16
N TRP A 227 3.27 -25.95 8.12
CA TRP A 227 4.65 -25.71 7.72
C TRP A 227 5.55 -25.71 8.95
N ILE A 228 6.71 -26.34 8.84
CA ILE A 228 7.62 -26.58 9.97
C ILE A 228 9.02 -26.17 9.57
N GLY A 229 9.50 -25.08 10.12
CA GLY A 229 10.88 -24.61 9.99
C GLY A 229 11.77 -25.28 11.03
N THR A 230 12.97 -25.63 10.64
CA THR A 230 13.94 -26.32 11.49
C THR A 230 15.21 -25.51 11.71
N ASN A 231 16.01 -25.93 12.67
CA ASN A 231 17.33 -25.36 12.92
C ASN A 231 18.39 -26.12 12.08
N GLY A 232 18.59 -25.69 10.82
CA GLY A 232 19.61 -26.24 9.91
C GLY A 232 19.24 -27.57 9.25
N ARG A 233 17.95 -27.88 9.11
CA ARG A 233 17.45 -29.03 8.35
C ARG A 233 16.32 -28.67 7.40
N GLY A 234 16.23 -27.38 7.03
CA GLY A 234 15.27 -26.85 6.06
C GLY A 234 13.82 -26.87 6.51
N LEU A 235 12.91 -26.92 5.54
CA LEU A 235 11.47 -26.80 5.68
C LEU A 235 10.77 -28.14 5.46
N TYR A 236 9.80 -28.44 6.31
CA TYR A 236 8.90 -29.60 6.17
C TYR A 236 7.46 -29.13 6.17
N TYR A 237 6.56 -29.95 5.63
CA TYR A 237 5.13 -29.73 5.75
C TYR A 237 4.34 -31.06 5.88
N THR A 238 3.11 -30.90 6.40
CA THR A 238 2.11 -31.97 6.45
C THR A 238 0.71 -31.40 6.32
N GLU A 239 -0.25 -32.19 5.85
CA GLU A 239 -1.66 -31.78 5.77
C GLU A 239 -2.28 -31.69 7.18
N VAL A 240 -2.96 -30.58 7.49
CA VAL A 240 -3.61 -30.39 8.80
C VAL A 240 -4.76 -31.37 9.01
N ALA A 241 -5.52 -31.68 7.95
CA ALA A 241 -6.69 -32.57 8.01
C ALA A 241 -6.32 -34.04 8.26
N ALA A 242 -5.17 -34.50 7.73
CA ALA A 242 -4.72 -35.86 7.82
C ALA A 242 -3.18 -35.95 7.97
N PRO A 243 -2.62 -35.59 9.14
CA PRO A 243 -1.19 -35.50 9.32
C PRO A 243 -0.57 -36.90 9.46
N LEU A 244 -0.30 -37.59 8.32
CA LEU A 244 0.22 -38.95 8.27
C LEU A 244 1.73 -38.99 8.06
N SER A 245 2.33 -38.01 7.40
CA SER A 245 3.76 -37.99 7.08
C SER A 245 4.26 -36.57 6.91
N LEU A 246 5.57 -36.38 7.11
CA LEU A 246 6.27 -35.16 6.79
C LEU A 246 6.82 -35.23 5.38
N THR A 247 6.61 -34.17 4.61
CA THR A 247 7.25 -33.96 3.31
C THR A 247 8.36 -32.91 3.47
N PHE A 248 9.55 -33.26 3.02
CA PHE A 248 10.71 -32.34 3.04
C PHE A 248 10.75 -31.52 1.75
N VAL A 249 11.09 -30.25 1.88
CA VAL A 249 11.29 -29.33 0.75
C VAL A 249 12.78 -29.27 0.44
N GLU A 250 13.22 -30.04 -0.56
CA GLU A 250 14.65 -30.27 -0.89
C GLU A 250 15.41 -28.95 -1.15
N SER A 251 14.78 -27.95 -1.77
CA SER A 251 15.40 -26.65 -2.05
C SER A 251 15.79 -25.85 -0.80
N THR A 252 15.30 -26.25 0.38
CA THR A 252 15.52 -25.54 1.65
C THR A 252 16.55 -26.22 2.55
N ASP A 253 17.26 -27.23 2.05
CA ASP A 253 18.25 -27.98 2.84
C ASP A 253 19.28 -27.03 3.49
N ASP A 254 19.71 -27.35 4.71
CA ASP A 254 20.62 -26.57 5.55
C ASP A 254 20.13 -25.17 6.01
N LEU A 255 18.87 -24.77 5.69
CA LEU A 255 18.35 -23.49 6.19
C LEU A 255 17.96 -23.58 7.68
N ILE A 256 18.31 -22.52 8.42
CA ILE A 256 17.77 -22.24 9.75
C ILE A 256 16.59 -21.28 9.55
N ILE A 257 15.37 -21.75 9.89
CA ILE A 257 14.12 -21.01 9.63
C ILE A 257 13.51 -20.55 10.95
N ASN A 258 13.66 -19.26 11.25
CA ASN A 258 13.22 -18.66 12.50
C ASN A 258 11.73 -18.34 12.53
N ALA A 259 11.16 -17.91 11.38
CA ALA A 259 9.75 -17.63 11.23
C ALA A 259 9.27 -17.93 9.80
N ILE A 260 7.96 -18.17 9.66
CA ILE A 260 7.30 -18.50 8.40
C ILE A 260 6.03 -17.67 8.32
N ASP A 261 5.83 -16.94 7.23
CA ASP A 261 4.58 -16.26 6.93
C ASP A 261 4.21 -16.40 5.46
N TYR A 262 3.07 -15.87 5.05
CA TYR A 262 2.52 -16.05 3.70
C TYR A 262 2.17 -14.71 3.05
N HIS A 263 2.67 -14.53 1.84
CA HIS A 263 2.30 -13.40 1.01
C HIS A 263 1.46 -13.88 -0.19
N PRO A 264 0.26 -13.30 -0.45
CA PRO A 264 -0.65 -13.79 -1.50
C PRO A 264 -0.02 -13.89 -2.90
N LYS A 265 0.87 -12.98 -3.25
CA LYS A 265 1.56 -12.93 -4.54
C LYS A 265 2.87 -13.73 -4.56
N HIS A 266 3.59 -13.76 -3.43
CA HIS A 266 4.97 -14.27 -3.35
C HIS A 266 5.09 -15.63 -2.64
N GLY A 267 3.98 -16.26 -2.24
CA GLY A 267 4.00 -17.55 -1.58
C GLY A 267 4.52 -17.49 -0.13
N LEU A 268 5.27 -18.48 0.31
CA LEU A 268 5.82 -18.52 1.66
C LEU A 268 7.03 -17.61 1.81
N LEU A 269 7.05 -16.88 2.90
CA LEU A 269 8.18 -16.07 3.34
C LEU A 269 8.89 -16.79 4.48
N LEU A 270 10.19 -16.99 4.34
CA LEU A 270 11.03 -17.67 5.31
C LEU A 270 12.06 -16.72 5.88
N ALA A 271 11.91 -16.37 7.15
CA ALA A 271 12.92 -15.62 7.90
C ALA A 271 14.06 -16.58 8.26
N THR A 272 15.26 -16.35 7.73
CA THR A 272 16.38 -17.28 7.91
C THR A 272 17.52 -16.67 8.72
N ASP A 273 18.28 -17.52 9.39
CA ASP A 273 19.54 -17.13 10.03
C ASP A 273 20.69 -17.32 9.02
N GLY A 274 21.18 -16.19 8.49
CA GLY A 274 22.34 -16.14 7.61
C GLY A 274 22.06 -16.03 6.10
N GLN A 275 20.87 -16.41 5.60
CA GLN A 275 20.53 -16.31 4.17
C GLN A 275 19.61 -15.09 3.86
N GLY A 276 19.08 -14.44 4.88
CA GLY A 276 18.16 -13.31 4.74
C GLY A 276 16.70 -13.77 4.58
N LEU A 277 15.88 -12.96 3.91
CA LEU A 277 14.50 -13.27 3.63
C LEU A 277 14.40 -14.07 2.34
N MET A 278 13.87 -15.30 2.45
CA MET A 278 13.68 -16.21 1.33
C MET A 278 12.19 -16.30 0.98
N GLN A 279 11.91 -16.41 -0.29
CA GLN A 279 10.58 -16.64 -0.86
C GLN A 279 10.52 -18.06 -1.43
N LEU A 280 9.49 -18.80 -1.09
CA LEU A 280 9.19 -20.11 -1.66
C LEU A 280 7.87 -20.02 -2.41
N ASP A 281 7.94 -20.07 -3.73
CA ASP A 281 6.76 -20.04 -4.57
C ASP A 281 5.95 -21.34 -4.39
N LEU A 282 4.62 -21.17 -4.34
CA LEU A 282 3.68 -22.28 -4.28
C LEU A 282 2.89 -22.40 -5.59
N ASP A 283 2.59 -23.62 -5.98
CA ASP A 283 1.61 -23.86 -7.03
C ASP A 283 0.23 -23.39 -6.60
N ARG A 284 -0.41 -22.52 -7.39
CA ARG A 284 -1.70 -21.92 -7.03
C ARG A 284 -2.84 -22.92 -6.88
N ALA A 285 -2.78 -24.07 -7.58
CA ALA A 285 -3.84 -25.08 -7.54
C ALA A 285 -3.63 -26.13 -6.44
N THR A 286 -2.37 -26.52 -6.20
CA THR A 286 -2.03 -27.64 -5.30
C THR A 286 -1.39 -27.19 -3.99
N ASN A 287 -0.95 -25.92 -3.88
CA ASN A 287 -0.13 -25.39 -2.79
C ASN A 287 1.17 -26.21 -2.57
N GLU A 288 1.70 -26.82 -3.64
CA GLU A 288 2.99 -27.53 -3.59
C GLU A 288 4.15 -26.54 -3.79
N PRO A 289 5.28 -26.74 -3.09
CA PRO A 289 6.45 -25.89 -3.23
C PRO A 289 7.08 -26.02 -4.64
N LYS A 290 7.45 -24.87 -5.23
CA LYS A 290 8.09 -24.79 -6.55
C LYS A 290 9.53 -24.30 -6.44
N THR A 291 9.71 -23.01 -6.41
CA THR A 291 11.01 -22.34 -6.53
C THR A 291 11.34 -21.60 -5.26
N LEU A 292 12.54 -21.82 -4.72
CA LEU A 292 13.09 -21.04 -3.61
C LEU A 292 14.02 -19.99 -4.16
N GLN A 293 13.79 -18.73 -3.79
CA GLN A 293 14.64 -17.61 -4.18
C GLN A 293 14.78 -16.60 -3.03
N LYS A 294 15.84 -15.80 -3.08
CA LYS A 294 16.00 -14.70 -2.15
C LYS A 294 15.15 -13.53 -2.62
N ILE A 295 14.44 -12.88 -1.71
CA ILE A 295 13.71 -11.66 -2.05
C ILE A 295 14.73 -10.56 -2.37
N ALA A 296 14.65 -10.06 -3.60
CA ALA A 296 15.37 -8.87 -4.01
C ALA A 296 14.58 -7.63 -3.58
N TYR A 297 15.26 -6.67 -3.00
CA TYR A 297 14.70 -5.36 -2.69
C TYR A 297 15.73 -4.28 -2.97
N ASP A 298 15.26 -3.14 -3.45
CA ASP A 298 16.11 -1.98 -3.65
C ASP A 298 16.28 -1.24 -2.33
N SER A 299 17.52 -1.01 -1.92
CA SER A 299 17.86 -0.19 -0.77
C SER A 299 18.64 1.03 -1.25
N GLN A 300 17.95 2.16 -1.37
CA GLN A 300 18.64 3.44 -1.65
C GLN A 300 19.47 3.95 -0.46
N ASP A 301 19.30 3.36 0.71
CA ASP A 301 19.95 3.77 1.93
C ASP A 301 21.32 3.08 2.10
N ALA A 302 22.40 3.84 1.99
CA ALA A 302 23.77 3.39 2.27
C ALA A 302 23.98 2.89 3.73
N LEU A 303 23.00 3.12 4.61
CA LEU A 303 22.96 2.67 6.00
C LEU A 303 22.33 1.29 6.17
N PHE A 304 21.83 0.69 5.10
CA PHE A 304 21.23 -0.65 5.19
C PHE A 304 22.31 -1.67 5.54
N PRO A 305 22.23 -2.36 6.68
CA PRO A 305 23.23 -3.36 7.02
C PRO A 305 23.02 -4.63 6.19
N THR A 306 23.48 -4.62 4.96
CA THR A 306 23.51 -5.79 4.06
C THR A 306 24.35 -6.95 4.61
N ARG A 307 24.94 -6.81 5.79
CA ARG A 307 25.92 -7.75 6.36
C ARG A 307 25.35 -8.78 7.34
N SER A 308 24.15 -8.57 7.90
CA SER A 308 23.54 -9.57 8.78
C SER A 308 22.40 -10.25 8.03
N GLY A 309 22.65 -11.43 7.49
CA GLY A 309 21.62 -12.27 6.90
C GLY A 309 20.70 -12.94 7.94
N ALA A 310 20.79 -12.55 9.22
CA ALA A 310 19.97 -13.11 10.31
C ALA A 310 18.69 -12.30 10.50
N ILE A 311 17.58 -12.90 10.07
CA ILE A 311 16.22 -12.38 10.27
C ILE A 311 15.55 -13.19 11.38
N ASN A 312 15.03 -12.50 12.39
CA ASN A 312 14.41 -13.14 13.54
C ASN A 312 12.93 -13.47 13.28
N ASP A 313 12.20 -12.52 12.67
CA ASP A 313 10.76 -12.66 12.48
C ASP A 313 10.33 -11.96 11.19
N VAL A 314 9.20 -12.39 10.62
CA VAL A 314 8.59 -11.84 9.42
C VAL A 314 7.07 -11.86 9.55
N THR A 315 6.42 -10.81 9.10
CA THR A 315 4.95 -10.72 9.02
C THR A 315 4.51 -9.92 7.80
N VAL A 316 3.32 -10.22 7.30
CA VAL A 316 2.71 -9.56 6.14
C VAL A 316 1.48 -8.78 6.57
N ASP A 317 1.41 -7.52 6.17
CA ASP A 317 0.22 -6.69 6.35
C ASP A 317 -0.06 -5.89 5.08
N GLN A 318 -1.30 -5.98 4.56
CA GLN A 318 -1.76 -5.28 3.35
C GLN A 318 -0.80 -5.41 2.14
N GLY A 319 -0.19 -6.59 1.95
CA GLY A 319 0.76 -6.82 0.87
C GLY A 319 2.17 -6.29 1.12
N ASN A 320 2.40 -5.60 2.22
CA ASN A 320 3.72 -5.17 2.65
C ASN A 320 4.35 -6.22 3.57
N ILE A 321 5.67 -6.34 3.52
CA ILE A 321 6.41 -7.33 4.31
C ILE A 321 7.21 -6.60 5.39
N TRP A 322 7.01 -6.99 6.63
CA TRP A 322 7.77 -6.53 7.77
C TRP A 322 8.72 -7.61 8.24
N PHE A 323 9.96 -7.27 8.52
CA PHE A 323 10.87 -8.22 9.14
C PHE A 323 11.80 -7.58 10.17
N SER A 324 12.16 -8.36 11.18
CA SER A 324 13.06 -7.94 12.24
C SER A 324 14.45 -8.57 12.07
N MET A 325 15.48 -7.80 12.41
CA MET A 325 16.87 -8.24 12.38
C MET A 325 17.53 -8.13 13.75
N TYR A 326 18.39 -9.08 14.05
CA TYR A 326 19.18 -9.05 15.28
C TYR A 326 20.10 -7.83 15.37
N MET A 327 20.64 -7.36 14.22
CA MET A 327 21.41 -6.13 14.08
C MET A 327 20.97 -5.41 12.82
N GLY A 328 20.13 -4.40 12.97
CA GLY A 328 19.56 -3.66 11.85
C GLY A 328 18.11 -3.18 12.13
N GLY A 329 17.55 -3.56 13.27
CA GLY A 329 16.22 -3.10 13.70
C GLY A 329 15.10 -3.78 12.92
N CYS A 330 14.10 -2.98 12.56
CA CYS A 330 12.93 -3.39 11.81
C CYS A 330 12.96 -2.77 10.40
N VAL A 331 12.59 -3.56 9.43
CA VAL A 331 12.53 -3.16 8.02
C VAL A 331 11.12 -3.41 7.49
N LEU A 332 10.61 -2.42 6.80
CA LEU A 332 9.44 -2.50 5.97
C LEU A 332 9.88 -2.69 4.51
N LEU A 333 9.45 -3.76 3.87
CA LEU A 333 9.41 -3.86 2.43
C LEU A 333 8.03 -3.40 1.98
N ARG A 334 7.95 -2.17 1.53
CA ARG A 334 6.76 -1.70 0.84
C ARG A 334 6.68 -2.42 -0.50
N GLN A 335 5.53 -2.99 -0.79
CA GLN A 335 5.27 -3.50 -2.11
C GLN A 335 5.42 -2.31 -3.06
N ASN A 336 6.45 -2.34 -3.89
CA ASN A 336 6.45 -1.51 -5.06
C ASN A 336 5.21 -1.93 -5.83
N HIS A 337 4.27 -1.02 -6.02
CA HIS A 337 3.36 -1.19 -7.12
C HIS A 337 4.29 -1.33 -8.32
N GLN A 338 4.37 -2.54 -8.92
CA GLN A 338 5.17 -2.73 -10.11
C GLN A 338 4.57 -1.85 -11.20
N MET A 339 4.97 -0.61 -11.17
CA MET A 339 4.88 0.25 -12.31
C MET A 339 5.94 -0.31 -13.26
N TYR A 340 5.48 -1.11 -14.23
CA TYR A 340 6.36 -1.44 -15.33
C TYR A 340 6.82 -0.11 -15.89
N THR A 341 8.05 0.24 -15.66
CA THR A 341 8.73 1.16 -16.54
C THR A 341 8.86 0.42 -17.85
N LEU A 342 8.02 0.75 -18.81
CA LEU A 342 8.33 0.48 -20.20
C LEU A 342 9.54 1.34 -20.52
N THR A 343 10.72 0.83 -20.19
CA THR A 343 11.96 1.51 -20.47
C THR A 343 12.30 1.26 -21.93
N ASN A 344 12.73 2.32 -22.58
CA ASN A 344 13.28 2.26 -23.92
C ASN A 344 14.43 1.23 -23.95
N PRO A 345 14.45 0.27 -24.90
CA PRO A 345 15.58 -0.63 -25.06
C PRO A 345 16.90 0.13 -25.20
N GLU A 346 18.00 -0.40 -24.67
CA GLU A 346 19.35 0.21 -24.77
C GLU A 346 19.76 0.58 -26.21
N ALA A 347 19.12 -0.01 -27.22
CA ALA A 347 19.31 0.30 -28.65
C ALA A 347 18.78 1.67 -29.07
N ILE A 348 17.91 2.29 -28.26
CA ILE A 348 17.37 3.63 -28.44
C ILE A 348 18.01 4.51 -27.38
N SER A 349 18.21 5.80 -27.63
CA SER A 349 18.93 6.70 -26.70
C SER A 349 18.39 6.59 -25.25
N PRO A 350 19.23 6.35 -24.23
CA PRO A 350 18.80 6.22 -22.82
C PRO A 350 18.09 7.46 -22.25
N SER A 351 18.18 8.59 -22.93
CA SER A 351 17.58 9.87 -22.52
C SER A 351 16.19 10.11 -23.14
N ASP A 352 15.62 9.15 -23.88
CA ASP A 352 14.39 9.32 -24.64
C ASP A 352 13.37 8.24 -24.29
N ASN A 353 12.86 8.29 -23.06
CA ASN A 353 11.87 7.34 -22.52
C ASN A 353 10.43 7.82 -22.67
N PHE A 354 10.15 8.79 -23.54
CA PHE A 354 8.80 9.29 -23.77
C PHE A 354 7.92 8.22 -24.41
N VAL A 355 6.93 7.73 -23.70
CA VAL A 355 5.91 6.80 -24.17
C VAL A 355 4.69 7.59 -24.65
N TYR A 356 4.59 7.83 -25.96
CA TYR A 356 3.52 8.64 -26.53
C TYR A 356 2.22 7.87 -26.70
N ASP A 357 2.29 6.60 -27.09
CA ASP A 357 1.12 5.78 -27.29
C ASP A 357 1.43 4.28 -27.18
N LEU A 358 0.38 3.48 -26.92
CA LEU A 358 0.44 2.06 -26.62
C LEU A 358 -0.75 1.35 -27.24
N ASP A 359 -0.53 0.19 -27.89
CA ASP A 359 -1.63 -0.65 -28.36
C ASP A 359 -1.27 -2.14 -28.30
N PHE A 360 -2.28 -3.01 -28.16
CA PHE A 360 -2.09 -4.46 -28.13
C PHE A 360 -2.44 -5.09 -29.47
N ALA A 361 -1.53 -5.95 -29.94
CA ALA A 361 -1.82 -6.82 -31.05
C ALA A 361 -2.78 -7.96 -30.63
N PRO A 362 -3.52 -8.55 -31.59
CA PRO A 362 -4.43 -9.67 -31.32
C PRO A 362 -3.77 -10.90 -30.66
N ASN A 363 -2.45 -11.05 -30.80
CA ASN A 363 -1.66 -12.10 -30.13
C ASN A 363 -1.22 -11.78 -28.72
N GLY A 364 -1.58 -10.58 -28.21
CA GLY A 364 -1.24 -10.09 -26.87
C GLY A 364 0.10 -9.35 -26.78
N ASP A 365 0.84 -9.17 -27.88
CA ASP A 365 2.06 -8.37 -27.89
C ASP A 365 1.73 -6.88 -27.72
N LEU A 366 2.52 -6.20 -26.87
CA LEU A 366 2.38 -4.76 -26.65
C LEU A 366 3.25 -4.00 -27.65
N TRP A 367 2.65 -3.06 -28.35
CA TRP A 367 3.32 -2.11 -29.24
C TRP A 367 3.37 -0.73 -28.58
N VAL A 368 4.52 -0.08 -28.66
CA VAL A 368 4.78 1.19 -27.99
C VAL A 368 5.38 2.19 -28.98
N ALA A 369 4.79 3.37 -29.06
CA ALA A 369 5.35 4.52 -29.73
C ALA A 369 6.21 5.33 -28.77
N PHE A 370 7.52 5.24 -28.93
CA PHE A 370 8.47 6.17 -28.32
C PHE A 370 8.67 7.40 -29.22
N ASN A 371 9.31 8.44 -28.72
CA ASN A 371 9.51 9.71 -29.44
C ASN A 371 10.01 9.51 -30.88
N GLN A 372 10.92 8.58 -31.11
CA GLN A 372 11.51 8.34 -32.46
C GLN A 372 11.57 6.86 -32.81
N ALA A 373 10.83 6.00 -32.13
CA ALA A 373 10.88 4.57 -32.32
C ALA A 373 9.53 3.89 -32.12
N ILE A 374 9.31 2.79 -32.82
CA ILE A 374 8.22 1.86 -32.53
C ILE A 374 8.83 0.53 -32.09
N VAL A 375 8.38 0.04 -30.95
CA VAL A 375 8.91 -1.14 -30.27
C VAL A 375 7.78 -2.10 -29.99
N GLN A 376 8.01 -3.39 -30.25
CA GLN A 376 7.13 -4.49 -29.86
C GLN A 376 7.72 -5.20 -28.64
N TYR A 377 6.91 -5.46 -27.63
CA TYR A 377 7.22 -6.33 -26.50
C TYR A 377 6.43 -7.63 -26.64
N ASP A 378 7.14 -8.74 -26.72
CA ASP A 378 6.52 -10.07 -26.83
C ASP A 378 5.67 -10.40 -25.59
N SER A 379 4.50 -10.99 -25.82
CA SER A 379 3.54 -11.31 -24.74
C SER A 379 4.00 -12.39 -23.77
N LYS A 380 5.06 -13.18 -24.11
CA LYS A 380 5.52 -14.33 -23.32
C LYS A 380 6.76 -14.03 -22.50
N ASP A 381 7.75 -13.38 -23.10
CA ASP A 381 9.05 -13.12 -22.49
C ASP A 381 9.33 -11.63 -22.28
N HIS A 382 8.45 -10.77 -22.80
CA HIS A 382 8.55 -9.31 -22.76
C HIS A 382 9.83 -8.73 -23.38
N GLU A 383 10.51 -9.53 -24.22
CA GLU A 383 11.69 -9.08 -24.95
C GLU A 383 11.33 -8.00 -25.97
N PRO A 384 12.02 -6.84 -25.97
CA PRO A 384 11.74 -5.76 -26.90
C PRO A 384 12.35 -6.01 -28.28
N THR A 385 11.57 -5.79 -29.31
CA THR A 385 12.03 -5.75 -30.70
C THR A 385 11.82 -4.35 -31.26
N VAL A 386 12.89 -3.68 -31.66
CA VAL A 386 12.85 -2.33 -32.25
C VAL A 386 12.67 -2.44 -33.73
N TYR A 387 11.57 -1.94 -34.27
CA TYR A 387 11.28 -1.98 -35.69
C TYR A 387 11.64 -0.68 -36.42
N LEU A 388 11.33 0.46 -35.78
CA LEU A 388 11.56 1.77 -36.37
C LEU A 388 12.41 2.57 -35.38
N ASN A 389 13.47 3.22 -35.84
CA ASN A 389 14.35 3.98 -35.01
C ASN A 389 14.85 5.21 -35.80
N HIS A 390 14.71 6.40 -35.19
CA HIS A 390 15.12 7.70 -35.77
C HIS A 390 14.45 8.11 -37.08
N GLU A 391 13.32 7.49 -37.47
CA GLU A 391 12.66 7.79 -38.74
C GLU A 391 11.69 8.98 -38.63
N SER A 392 10.96 9.11 -37.51
CA SER A 392 10.01 10.20 -37.28
C SER A 392 9.66 10.31 -35.79
N ARG A 393 8.97 11.40 -35.43
CA ARG A 393 8.31 11.52 -34.12
C ARG A 393 6.93 10.91 -34.19
N PHE A 394 6.73 9.80 -33.50
CA PHE A 394 5.45 9.12 -33.42
C PHE A 394 4.70 9.61 -32.19
N LEU A 395 3.47 10.11 -32.37
CA LEU A 395 2.59 10.55 -31.28
C LEU A 395 1.47 9.55 -31.01
N THR A 396 1.14 8.73 -32.01
CA THR A 396 0.09 7.72 -31.91
C THR A 396 0.45 6.50 -32.75
N LEU A 397 -0.04 5.34 -32.34
CA LEU A 397 0.03 4.09 -33.09
C LEU A 397 -1.26 3.27 -32.90
N LYS A 398 -1.61 2.50 -33.92
CA LYS A 398 -2.71 1.55 -33.87
C LYS A 398 -2.31 0.24 -34.53
N VAL A 399 -2.55 -0.85 -33.81
CA VAL A 399 -2.39 -2.20 -34.37
C VAL A 399 -3.71 -2.61 -34.99
N HIS A 400 -3.73 -2.64 -36.35
CA HIS A 400 -4.91 -3.03 -37.06
C HIS A 400 -5.16 -4.55 -36.95
N LYS A 401 -6.41 -4.98 -37.18
CA LYS A 401 -6.83 -6.40 -37.07
C LYS A 401 -6.06 -7.39 -37.93
N ASP A 402 -5.40 -6.93 -39.03
CA ASP A 402 -4.52 -7.74 -39.85
C ASP A 402 -3.07 -7.82 -39.35
N SER A 403 -2.81 -7.27 -38.17
CA SER A 403 -1.51 -7.14 -37.48
C SER A 403 -0.52 -6.23 -38.22
N THR A 404 -0.99 -5.32 -39.06
CA THR A 404 -0.21 -4.18 -39.53
C THR A 404 -0.29 -3.02 -38.56
N ILE A 405 0.72 -2.17 -38.56
CA ILE A 405 0.83 -1.01 -37.66
C ILE A 405 0.54 0.26 -38.44
N TRP A 406 -0.37 1.05 -37.92
CA TRP A 406 -0.63 2.40 -38.40
C TRP A 406 -0.08 3.38 -37.35
N ALA A 407 0.71 4.35 -37.78
CA ALA A 407 1.34 5.29 -36.86
C ALA A 407 1.37 6.70 -37.47
N GLY A 408 1.26 7.68 -36.59
CA GLY A 408 1.26 9.09 -36.97
C GLY A 408 2.06 9.95 -35.99
N GLY A 409 2.39 11.16 -36.42
CA GLY A 409 3.11 12.07 -35.55
C GLY A 409 3.22 13.49 -36.10
N PHE A 410 4.01 14.31 -35.45
CA PHE A 410 4.12 15.71 -35.76
C PHE A 410 4.93 15.94 -37.05
N GLY A 411 4.25 16.37 -38.11
CA GLY A 411 4.86 16.68 -39.42
C GLY A 411 5.34 15.46 -40.18
N SER A 412 4.92 14.26 -39.81
CA SER A 412 5.33 13.01 -40.44
C SER A 412 4.31 12.46 -41.41
N GLY A 413 3.03 12.83 -41.30
CA GLY A 413 1.93 12.17 -41.99
C GLY A 413 1.64 10.80 -41.40
N LEU A 414 0.93 9.95 -42.15
CA LEU A 414 0.52 8.60 -41.73
C LEU A 414 1.48 7.54 -42.28
N LEU A 415 1.96 6.70 -41.42
CA LEU A 415 2.74 5.50 -41.72
C LEU A 415 1.84 4.26 -41.63
N HIS A 416 1.87 3.42 -42.66
CA HIS A 416 1.40 2.04 -42.65
C HIS A 416 2.61 1.11 -42.71
N PHE A 417 2.75 0.20 -41.76
CA PHE A 417 3.91 -0.67 -41.60
C PHE A 417 3.48 -2.14 -41.38
N ASP A 418 4.00 -3.05 -42.18
CA ASP A 418 3.85 -4.49 -41.98
C ASP A 418 5.11 -5.05 -41.29
N PRO A 419 5.07 -5.40 -39.99
CA PRO A 419 6.22 -5.90 -39.27
C PRO A 419 6.73 -7.25 -39.77
N ARG A 420 5.89 -8.07 -40.42
CA ARG A 420 6.25 -9.41 -40.95
C ARG A 420 7.11 -9.31 -42.19
N THR A 421 6.86 -8.31 -43.01
CA THR A 421 7.56 -8.12 -44.31
C THR A 421 8.60 -6.98 -44.25
N GLY A 422 8.48 -6.10 -43.25
CA GLY A 422 9.28 -4.89 -43.12
C GLY A 422 8.89 -3.79 -44.13
N GLN A 423 7.78 -3.95 -44.83
CA GLN A 423 7.32 -2.95 -45.81
C GLN A 423 6.71 -1.74 -45.12
N LYS A 424 6.99 -0.55 -45.67
CA LYS A 424 6.53 0.75 -45.17
C LYS A 424 5.92 1.56 -46.27
N TRP A 425 4.74 2.14 -45.99
CA TRP A 425 4.04 3.05 -46.87
C TRP A 425 3.78 4.35 -46.14
N TRP A 426 4.29 5.45 -46.70
CA TRP A 426 4.12 6.77 -46.10
C TRP A 426 3.10 7.58 -46.91
N TYR A 427 2.15 8.17 -46.18
CA TYR A 427 1.13 9.08 -46.70
C TYR A 427 1.36 10.47 -46.07
N PRO A 428 2.12 11.38 -46.71
CA PRO A 428 2.46 12.68 -46.14
C PRO A 428 1.23 13.52 -45.78
N SER A 429 0.19 13.46 -46.63
CA SER A 429 -1.13 14.03 -46.37
C SER A 429 -2.20 13.10 -46.88
N ILE A 430 -3.23 12.84 -46.08
CA ILE A 430 -4.31 11.91 -46.41
C ILE A 430 -5.42 12.63 -47.19
N CYS A 431 -5.71 13.91 -46.86
CA CYS A 431 -6.74 14.74 -47.50
C CYS A 431 -6.18 15.81 -48.42
N GLY A 432 -4.95 15.64 -48.94
CA GLY A 432 -4.35 16.53 -49.93
C GLY A 432 -3.91 17.89 -49.41
N SER A 433 -3.57 18.01 -48.11
CA SER A 433 -2.94 19.18 -47.52
C SER A 433 -1.60 19.50 -48.22
N PRO A 434 -1.22 20.77 -48.37
CA PRO A 434 0.08 21.15 -48.91
C PRO A 434 1.25 20.86 -47.95
N THR A 435 0.97 20.61 -46.69
CA THR A 435 1.92 20.22 -45.64
C THR A 435 1.67 18.80 -45.20
N ASN A 436 2.67 18.14 -44.59
CA ASN A 436 2.47 16.86 -43.95
C ASN A 436 1.46 17.00 -42.80
N ASP A 437 0.63 15.98 -42.61
CA ASP A 437 -0.36 15.94 -41.57
C ASP A 437 0.31 15.78 -40.19
N ASN A 438 -0.28 16.43 -39.17
CA ASN A 438 0.09 16.28 -37.77
C ASN A 438 -0.94 15.38 -37.10
N ILE A 439 -0.64 14.09 -36.99
CA ILE A 439 -1.56 13.08 -36.51
C ILE A 439 -1.33 12.87 -35.00
N TYR A 440 -2.42 12.96 -34.24
CA TYR A 440 -2.42 12.84 -32.78
C TYR A 440 -3.17 11.60 -32.30
N ASP A 441 -4.10 11.08 -33.09
CA ASP A 441 -4.84 9.88 -32.74
C ASP A 441 -5.25 9.05 -33.98
N ILE A 442 -5.31 7.74 -33.79
CA ILE A 442 -5.79 6.76 -34.78
C ILE A 442 -6.71 5.78 -34.05
N HIS A 443 -8.00 5.83 -34.38
CA HIS A 443 -9.02 4.99 -33.74
C HIS A 443 -9.60 3.99 -34.75
N ASP A 444 -9.72 2.72 -34.37
CA ASP A 444 -10.38 1.70 -35.16
C ASP A 444 -11.81 1.45 -34.67
N THR A 445 -12.74 1.38 -35.64
CA THR A 445 -14.14 1.11 -35.35
C THR A 445 -14.50 -0.36 -35.62
N PRO A 446 -15.57 -0.90 -34.97
CA PRO A 446 -15.98 -2.31 -35.18
C PRO A 446 -16.31 -2.68 -36.62
N ASP A 447 -16.72 -1.72 -37.45
CA ASP A 447 -16.93 -1.89 -38.89
C ASP A 447 -15.62 -2.06 -39.66
N GLY A 448 -14.49 -1.78 -39.06
CA GLY A 448 -13.14 -2.00 -39.59
C GLY A 448 -12.53 -0.79 -40.24
N ASP A 449 -13.14 0.36 -40.14
CA ASP A 449 -12.58 1.62 -40.60
C ASP A 449 -11.61 2.20 -39.60
N LEU A 450 -10.60 2.94 -40.07
CA LEU A 450 -9.73 3.74 -39.23
C LEU A 450 -10.12 5.21 -39.32
N TRP A 451 -10.18 5.85 -38.16
CA TRP A 451 -10.40 7.29 -38.04
C TRP A 451 -9.11 7.96 -37.59
N VAL A 452 -8.70 8.97 -38.33
CA VAL A 452 -7.41 9.66 -38.10
C VAL A 452 -7.70 11.11 -37.72
N GLY A 453 -7.32 11.46 -36.47
CA GLY A 453 -7.43 12.80 -35.91
C GLY A 453 -6.07 13.49 -35.82
N GLY A 454 -6.07 14.83 -35.84
CA GLY A 454 -4.83 15.56 -35.73
C GLY A 454 -5.00 17.09 -35.66
N LEU A 455 -3.87 17.78 -35.76
CA LEU A 455 -3.79 19.25 -35.67
C LEU A 455 -3.64 19.85 -37.08
N ASN A 456 -4.50 20.81 -37.44
CA ASN A 456 -4.55 21.50 -38.72
C ASN A 456 -4.77 20.55 -39.91
N MET A 457 -5.47 19.45 -39.67
CA MET A 457 -5.91 18.51 -40.70
C MET A 457 -7.38 18.16 -40.43
N PRO A 458 -8.17 17.85 -41.51
CA PRO A 458 -9.54 17.40 -41.28
C PRO A 458 -9.56 16.03 -40.62
N LEU A 459 -10.57 15.77 -39.78
CA LEU A 459 -10.85 14.41 -39.34
C LEU A 459 -11.05 13.52 -40.57
N THR A 460 -10.37 12.39 -40.65
CA THR A 460 -10.31 11.55 -41.84
C THR A 460 -10.70 10.11 -41.51
N GLN A 461 -11.66 9.59 -42.27
CA GLN A 461 -12.03 8.18 -42.25
C GLN A 461 -11.27 7.45 -43.39
N LEU A 462 -10.67 6.32 -43.04
CA LEU A 462 -10.09 5.36 -44.00
C LEU A 462 -11.00 4.14 -44.07
N HIS A 463 -11.74 3.99 -45.17
CA HIS A 463 -12.61 2.86 -45.41
C HIS A 463 -11.88 1.81 -46.26
N PHE A 464 -11.67 0.60 -45.70
CA PHE A 464 -10.90 -0.45 -46.37
C PHE A 464 -11.76 -1.26 -47.34
N LEU A 465 -11.24 -1.40 -48.55
CA LEU A 465 -11.85 -2.18 -49.61
C LEU A 465 -11.38 -3.65 -49.57
N PRO A 466 -12.14 -4.59 -50.15
CA PRO A 466 -11.79 -6.02 -50.16
C PRO A 466 -10.46 -6.37 -50.86
N ASP A 467 -9.93 -5.46 -51.66
CA ASP A 467 -8.65 -5.63 -52.37
C ASP A 467 -7.44 -5.16 -51.55
N GLY A 468 -7.68 -4.67 -50.33
CA GLY A 468 -6.66 -4.16 -49.41
C GLY A 468 -6.27 -2.70 -49.62
N THR A 469 -6.94 -2.00 -50.55
CA THR A 469 -6.85 -0.53 -50.66
C THR A 469 -7.85 0.15 -49.75
N PHE A 470 -7.77 1.46 -49.63
CA PHE A 470 -8.73 2.22 -48.82
C PHE A 470 -9.17 3.48 -49.58
N GLU A 471 -10.40 3.92 -49.28
CA GLU A 471 -10.97 5.20 -49.67
C GLU A 471 -10.95 6.16 -48.46
N THR A 472 -10.81 7.47 -48.75
CA THR A 472 -10.75 8.50 -47.71
C THR A 472 -11.97 9.40 -47.74
N SER A 473 -12.56 9.65 -46.55
CA SER A 473 -13.59 10.67 -46.36
C SER A 473 -13.06 11.74 -45.39
N CYS A 474 -13.08 13.02 -45.81
CA CYS A 474 -12.48 14.11 -45.10
C CYS A 474 -13.56 15.06 -44.52
N TYR A 475 -13.60 15.24 -43.22
CA TYR A 475 -14.56 16.10 -42.50
C TYR A 475 -13.88 17.43 -42.16
N TYR A 476 -14.00 18.42 -43.05
CA TYR A 476 -13.27 19.68 -42.97
C TYR A 476 -13.76 20.64 -41.85
N GLU A 477 -14.93 20.38 -41.28
CA GLU A 477 -15.48 21.12 -40.14
C GLU A 477 -14.66 20.89 -38.87
N ILE A 478 -14.00 19.73 -38.74
CA ILE A 478 -13.19 19.33 -37.60
C ILE A 478 -11.73 19.29 -38.03
N GLN A 479 -10.95 20.29 -37.63
CA GLN A 479 -9.54 20.42 -38.01
C GLN A 479 -8.56 20.18 -36.84
N GLN A 480 -9.07 19.86 -35.65
CA GLN A 480 -8.29 19.66 -34.43
C GLN A 480 -8.92 18.55 -33.59
N ALA A 481 -8.78 17.31 -34.00
CA ALA A 481 -9.19 16.13 -33.24
C ALA A 481 -7.96 15.50 -32.58
N PHE A 482 -7.87 15.56 -31.27
CA PHE A 482 -6.75 15.08 -30.48
C PHE A 482 -6.99 13.68 -29.88
N ASP A 483 -8.26 13.28 -29.83
CA ASP A 483 -8.69 11.98 -29.37
C ASP A 483 -10.01 11.63 -30.07
N VAL A 484 -10.17 10.39 -30.50
CA VAL A 484 -11.34 9.86 -31.21
C VAL A 484 -11.80 8.59 -30.51
N GLU A 485 -13.05 8.56 -30.04
CA GLU A 485 -13.58 7.41 -29.31
C GLU A 485 -14.98 7.04 -29.78
N SER A 486 -15.31 5.76 -29.80
CA SER A 486 -16.63 5.29 -30.18
C SER A 486 -17.60 5.43 -29.02
N LEU A 487 -18.63 6.27 -29.13
CA LEU A 487 -19.70 6.36 -28.14
C LEU A 487 -20.65 5.15 -28.25
N ASN A 488 -21.00 4.80 -29.46
CA ASN A 488 -21.82 3.63 -29.82
C ASN A 488 -21.55 3.22 -31.28
N GLU A 489 -22.31 2.25 -31.80
CA GLU A 489 -22.10 1.75 -33.16
C GLU A 489 -22.17 2.85 -34.26
N ASP A 490 -22.98 3.90 -34.04
CA ASP A 490 -23.24 4.94 -35.05
C ASP A 490 -22.57 6.27 -34.74
N THR A 491 -22.07 6.50 -33.52
CA THR A 491 -21.63 7.83 -33.10
C THR A 491 -20.21 7.80 -32.54
N LEU A 492 -19.36 8.72 -33.00
CA LEU A 492 -18.03 9.00 -32.46
C LEU A 492 -18.08 10.25 -31.58
N ALA A 493 -17.29 10.24 -30.54
CA ALA A 493 -16.94 11.40 -29.70
C ALA A 493 -15.51 11.83 -30.02
N LEU A 494 -15.27 13.13 -30.20
CA LEU A 494 -14.02 13.70 -30.71
C LEU A 494 -13.54 14.81 -29.77
N GLY A 495 -12.40 14.62 -29.12
CA GLY A 495 -11.77 15.65 -28.27
C GLY A 495 -11.05 16.70 -29.11
N THR A 496 -11.38 17.98 -28.89
CA THR A 496 -10.81 19.09 -29.63
C THR A 496 -10.28 20.21 -28.74
N SER A 497 -9.62 21.20 -29.31
CA SER A 497 -9.11 22.36 -28.56
C SER A 497 -10.20 23.31 -28.04
N ASP A 498 -11.43 23.19 -28.53
CA ASP A 498 -12.56 24.06 -28.19
C ASP A 498 -13.79 23.29 -27.70
N GLY A 499 -13.59 22.17 -27.04
CA GLY A 499 -14.62 21.28 -26.53
C GLY A 499 -14.54 19.88 -27.15
N PHE A 500 -15.69 19.24 -27.30
CA PHE A 500 -15.77 17.98 -28.02
C PHE A 500 -16.92 17.98 -29.03
N TRP A 501 -16.81 17.10 -30.03
CA TRP A 501 -17.82 16.93 -31.07
C TRP A 501 -18.39 15.53 -31.00
N LEU A 502 -19.67 15.40 -31.37
CA LEU A 502 -20.29 14.13 -31.69
C LEU A 502 -20.55 14.06 -33.20
N LEU A 503 -20.06 12.98 -33.83
CA LEU A 503 -20.25 12.71 -35.24
C LEU A 503 -21.10 11.45 -35.40
N ASN A 504 -22.25 11.57 -36.06
CA ASN A 504 -22.99 10.40 -36.51
C ASN A 504 -22.38 9.87 -37.80
N LYS A 505 -21.81 8.67 -37.79
CA LYS A 505 -21.12 8.04 -38.92
C LYS A 505 -22.05 7.77 -40.12
N GLN A 506 -23.34 7.51 -39.87
CA GLN A 506 -24.33 7.16 -40.90
C GLN A 506 -24.86 8.39 -41.64
N THR A 507 -25.13 9.46 -40.94
CA THR A 507 -25.73 10.69 -41.49
C THR A 507 -24.70 11.77 -41.79
N GLY A 508 -23.53 11.71 -41.20
CA GLY A 508 -22.52 12.76 -41.26
C GLY A 508 -22.87 13.99 -40.38
N ASP A 509 -23.93 13.89 -39.54
CA ASP A 509 -24.35 14.98 -38.68
C ASP A 509 -23.34 15.22 -37.59
N LEU A 510 -23.01 16.49 -37.36
CA LEU A 510 -22.06 16.97 -36.34
C LEU A 510 -22.77 17.80 -35.29
N SER A 511 -22.46 17.58 -34.04
CA SER A 511 -22.87 18.46 -32.94
C SER A 511 -21.67 18.84 -32.07
N HIS A 512 -21.56 20.13 -31.75
CA HIS A 512 -20.46 20.70 -30.95
C HIS A 512 -20.90 20.90 -29.51
N HIS A 513 -20.08 20.47 -28.59
CA HIS A 513 -20.36 20.44 -27.17
C HIS A 513 -19.23 21.09 -26.36
N LEU A 514 -19.50 21.51 -25.12
CA LEU A 514 -18.59 22.26 -24.26
C LEU A 514 -18.15 23.63 -24.80
N GLN A 515 -18.97 24.25 -25.63
CA GLN A 515 -18.73 25.65 -26.00
C GLN A 515 -18.89 26.56 -24.78
N VAL A 516 -17.97 27.52 -24.61
CA VAL A 516 -18.16 28.62 -23.64
C VAL A 516 -19.28 29.51 -24.18
N GLY A 517 -20.51 29.31 -23.72
CA GLY A 517 -21.62 30.17 -23.93
C GLY A 517 -21.64 31.30 -22.89
N GLU A 518 -22.24 32.46 -23.21
CA GLU A 518 -22.40 33.60 -22.29
C GLU A 518 -23.19 33.29 -21.00
N GLU A 519 -23.77 32.09 -20.87
CA GLU A 519 -24.60 31.67 -19.72
C GLU A 519 -23.85 30.80 -18.68
N TYR A 520 -22.64 30.31 -18.97
CA TYR A 520 -21.90 29.46 -18.02
C TYR A 520 -20.57 30.13 -17.68
N GLU A 521 -20.43 30.58 -16.44
CA GLU A 521 -19.14 31.02 -15.87
C GLU A 521 -18.22 29.82 -15.59
N TRP A 522 -17.93 28.99 -16.59
CA TRP A 522 -16.91 27.95 -16.44
C TRP A 522 -15.52 28.57 -16.62
N ASN A 523 -14.70 28.52 -15.59
CA ASN A 523 -13.34 29.10 -15.58
C ASN A 523 -12.27 28.19 -16.18
N GLY A 524 -12.64 26.99 -16.68
CA GLY A 524 -11.71 25.99 -17.18
C GLY A 524 -11.35 26.17 -18.65
N SER A 525 -10.37 25.38 -19.09
CA SER A 525 -9.99 25.26 -20.50
C SER A 525 -10.94 24.28 -21.22
N ASN A 526 -11.40 24.67 -22.40
CA ASN A 526 -12.20 23.82 -23.27
C ASN A 526 -11.38 22.80 -24.04
N PHE A 527 -10.06 22.83 -23.91
CA PHE A 527 -9.20 21.88 -24.59
C PHE A 527 -9.37 20.48 -24.00
N VAL A 528 -10.02 19.60 -24.76
CA VAL A 528 -10.21 18.19 -24.40
C VAL A 528 -9.04 17.39 -24.94
N ARG A 529 -8.25 16.84 -24.03
CA ARG A 529 -7.03 16.09 -24.36
C ARG A 529 -7.28 14.60 -24.54
N SER A 530 -8.23 14.05 -23.79
CA SER A 530 -8.60 12.65 -23.87
C SER A 530 -10.07 12.46 -23.54
N ILE A 531 -10.71 11.52 -24.22
CA ILE A 531 -12.11 11.15 -24.06
C ILE A 531 -12.21 9.65 -23.76
N ILE A 532 -13.14 9.28 -22.90
CA ILE A 532 -13.59 7.91 -22.75
C ILE A 532 -15.12 7.87 -22.71
N THR A 533 -15.70 6.84 -23.28
CA THR A 533 -17.14 6.66 -23.34
C THR A 533 -17.60 5.57 -22.38
N ARG A 534 -18.82 5.69 -21.87
CA ARG A 534 -19.41 4.72 -20.94
C ARG A 534 -20.88 4.47 -21.27
N ASP A 535 -21.28 3.20 -21.22
CA ASP A 535 -22.67 2.74 -21.37
C ASP A 535 -23.35 3.23 -22.66
N GLY A 536 -22.58 3.63 -23.69
CA GLY A 536 -23.06 4.12 -24.97
C GLY A 536 -23.77 5.48 -24.92
N HIS A 537 -23.69 6.22 -23.82
CA HIS A 537 -24.36 7.51 -23.66
C HIS A 537 -23.61 8.54 -22.80
N GLU A 538 -22.70 8.15 -21.94
CA GLU A 538 -21.84 9.07 -21.19
C GLU A 538 -20.53 9.32 -21.94
N VAL A 539 -20.15 10.59 -22.06
CA VAL A 539 -18.87 11.04 -22.60
C VAL A 539 -18.09 11.72 -21.49
N TRP A 540 -16.96 11.14 -21.12
CA TRP A 540 -16.08 11.67 -20.08
C TRP A 540 -14.86 12.33 -20.72
N CYS A 541 -14.64 13.61 -20.43
CA CYS A 541 -13.60 14.42 -21.04
C CYS A 541 -12.56 14.82 -20.00
N ALA A 542 -11.30 14.49 -20.26
CA ALA A 542 -10.13 14.99 -19.55
C ALA A 542 -9.65 16.30 -20.21
N THR A 543 -9.61 17.39 -19.46
CA THR A 543 -9.34 18.71 -20.00
C THR A 543 -8.03 19.33 -19.53
N ALA A 544 -7.50 20.29 -20.29
CA ALA A 544 -6.34 21.07 -19.94
C ALA A 544 -6.76 22.25 -19.06
N GLY A 545 -6.67 22.07 -17.74
CA GLY A 545 -6.97 23.10 -16.73
C GLY A 545 -8.44 23.23 -16.34
N GLY A 546 -9.35 22.49 -16.96
CA GLY A 546 -10.78 22.46 -16.62
C GLY A 546 -11.20 21.23 -15.81
N GLY A 547 -10.28 20.31 -15.49
CA GLY A 547 -10.59 19.12 -14.76
C GLY A 547 -11.30 18.04 -15.58
N LEU A 548 -12.26 17.33 -14.97
CA LEU A 548 -13.02 16.25 -15.57
C LEU A 548 -14.44 16.70 -15.85
N VAL A 549 -14.95 16.41 -17.05
CA VAL A 549 -16.34 16.74 -17.45
C VAL A 549 -17.03 15.47 -17.90
N CYS A 550 -18.27 15.27 -17.47
CA CYS A 550 -19.14 14.22 -17.95
C CYS A 550 -20.35 14.81 -18.66
N TYR A 551 -20.64 14.32 -19.87
CA TYR A 551 -21.85 14.65 -20.60
C TYR A 551 -22.70 13.40 -20.83
N ASP A 552 -23.95 13.44 -20.41
CA ASP A 552 -24.93 12.36 -20.67
C ASP A 552 -25.83 12.75 -21.86
N THR A 553 -25.67 12.06 -22.97
CA THR A 553 -26.42 12.30 -24.23
C THR A 553 -27.92 12.03 -24.09
N ARG A 554 -28.39 11.25 -23.11
CA ARG A 554 -29.82 10.94 -22.89
C ARG A 554 -30.55 12.06 -22.19
N THR A 555 -29.85 12.76 -21.30
CA THR A 555 -30.43 13.83 -20.45
C THR A 555 -30.04 15.21 -20.91
N ASP A 556 -29.08 15.31 -21.86
CA ASP A 556 -28.46 16.55 -22.33
C ASP A 556 -27.90 17.36 -21.13
N HIS A 557 -27.21 16.67 -20.22
CA HIS A 557 -26.74 17.25 -18.98
C HIS A 557 -25.22 17.12 -18.84
N TYR A 558 -24.62 18.18 -18.25
CA TYR A 558 -23.19 18.23 -17.95
C TYR A 558 -22.95 18.21 -16.46
N ASP A 559 -22.02 17.37 -16.01
CA ASP A 559 -21.45 17.40 -14.67
C ASP A 559 -19.99 17.88 -14.78
N TYR A 560 -19.65 18.96 -14.05
CA TYR A 560 -18.32 19.56 -14.05
C TYR A 560 -17.59 19.27 -12.75
N TYR A 561 -16.38 18.75 -12.84
CA TYR A 561 -15.46 18.53 -11.72
C TYR A 561 -14.23 19.41 -11.97
N ASP A 562 -14.35 20.71 -11.70
CA ASP A 562 -13.44 21.79 -12.07
C ASP A 562 -12.77 22.46 -10.86
N SER A 563 -12.74 21.79 -9.72
CA SER A 563 -12.19 22.33 -8.48
C SER A 563 -11.21 21.33 -7.83
N LEU A 564 -10.12 21.88 -7.25
CA LEU A 564 -9.20 21.11 -6.41
C LEU A 564 -9.85 20.59 -5.11
N ALA A 565 -11.08 20.98 -4.81
CA ALA A 565 -11.89 20.36 -3.77
C ALA A 565 -12.46 18.98 -4.18
N TRP A 566 -12.51 18.71 -5.50
CA TRP A 566 -13.05 17.47 -6.07
C TRP A 566 -11.97 16.59 -6.70
N LEU A 567 -10.92 17.21 -7.25
CA LEU A 567 -9.86 16.52 -7.99
C LEU A 567 -8.47 16.93 -7.47
N PRO A 568 -7.48 16.04 -7.50
CA PRO A 568 -6.10 16.34 -7.10
C PRO A 568 -5.39 17.28 -8.09
N SER A 569 -5.84 17.35 -9.33
CA SER A 569 -5.35 18.26 -10.37
C SER A 569 -6.47 18.57 -11.37
N LEU A 570 -6.41 19.76 -11.95
CA LEU A 570 -7.29 20.18 -13.06
C LEU A 570 -6.61 19.99 -14.44
N GLU A 571 -5.30 19.79 -14.47
CA GLU A 571 -4.52 19.50 -15.68
C GLU A 571 -4.47 18.01 -15.93
N LEU A 572 -5.45 17.51 -16.70
CA LEU A 572 -5.57 16.09 -17.03
C LEU A 572 -4.93 15.78 -18.38
N ARG A 573 -4.38 14.57 -18.53
CA ARG A 573 -3.65 14.13 -19.73
C ARG A 573 -4.32 12.98 -20.45
N SER A 574 -4.71 11.94 -19.73
CA SER A 574 -5.37 10.75 -20.29
C SER A 574 -6.40 10.21 -19.33
N VAL A 575 -7.45 9.60 -19.84
CA VAL A 575 -8.55 9.03 -19.07
C VAL A 575 -8.90 7.63 -19.58
N LEU A 576 -9.01 6.65 -18.68
CA LEU A 576 -9.29 5.25 -19.01
C LEU A 576 -10.29 4.65 -18.02
N MET A 577 -11.16 3.76 -18.48
CA MET A 577 -12.03 2.97 -17.58
C MET A 577 -11.27 1.77 -17.03
N LEU A 578 -11.15 1.68 -15.72
CA LEU A 578 -10.64 0.49 -15.05
C LEU A 578 -11.68 -0.65 -15.08
N ASN A 579 -12.90 -0.31 -14.72
CA ASN A 579 -14.09 -1.18 -14.81
C ASN A 579 -15.34 -0.32 -15.08
N ASP A 580 -16.52 -0.91 -15.10
CA ASP A 580 -17.77 -0.21 -15.42
C ASP A 580 -18.11 0.96 -14.47
N SER A 581 -17.43 1.09 -13.35
CA SER A 581 -17.72 2.08 -12.30
C SER A 581 -16.58 3.03 -11.99
N ILE A 582 -15.34 2.61 -12.25
CA ILE A 582 -14.14 3.35 -11.88
C ILE A 582 -13.39 3.82 -13.13
N LEU A 583 -13.24 5.11 -13.23
CA LEU A 583 -12.40 5.80 -14.20
C LEU A 583 -11.08 6.17 -13.54
N CYS A 584 -9.97 6.05 -14.26
CA CYS A 584 -8.65 6.53 -13.84
C CYS A 584 -8.19 7.62 -14.78
N ALA A 585 -7.67 8.70 -14.23
CA ALA A 585 -7.13 9.80 -15.00
C ALA A 585 -5.68 10.09 -14.59
N SER A 586 -4.81 10.25 -15.59
CA SER A 586 -3.45 10.76 -15.39
C SER A 586 -3.45 12.29 -15.44
N THR A 587 -2.57 12.89 -14.67
CA THR A 587 -2.41 14.33 -14.57
C THR A 587 -1.08 14.78 -15.17
N GLU A 588 -0.87 16.07 -15.36
CA GLU A 588 0.40 16.56 -15.90
C GLU A 588 1.60 16.16 -15.03
N SER A 589 1.52 16.40 -13.71
CA SER A 589 2.63 16.18 -12.77
C SER A 589 2.20 15.69 -11.40
N ASN A 590 0.91 15.37 -11.24
CA ASN A 590 0.31 15.01 -9.94
C ASN A 590 -0.14 13.54 -9.87
N GLY A 591 0.53 12.65 -10.63
CA GLY A 591 0.25 11.23 -10.61
C GLY A 591 -1.06 10.84 -11.32
N ILE A 592 -1.66 9.75 -10.87
CA ILE A 592 -2.90 9.19 -11.40
C ILE A 592 -3.92 9.13 -10.27
N PHE A 593 -5.19 9.44 -10.56
CA PHE A 593 -6.27 9.28 -9.59
C PHE A 593 -7.41 8.44 -10.15
N SER A 594 -8.18 7.81 -9.25
CA SER A 594 -9.41 7.11 -9.58
C SER A 594 -10.62 7.97 -9.27
N PHE A 595 -11.64 7.85 -10.09
CA PHE A 595 -12.91 8.54 -9.95
C PHE A 595 -14.06 7.53 -10.08
N ASN A 596 -14.96 7.51 -9.10
CA ASN A 596 -16.14 6.65 -9.14
C ASN A 596 -17.26 7.34 -9.93
N CYS A 597 -17.55 6.84 -11.12
CA CYS A 597 -18.56 7.40 -12.01
C CYS A 597 -19.97 7.32 -11.44
N ASN A 598 -20.28 6.31 -10.63
CA ASN A 598 -21.59 6.13 -10.03
C ASN A 598 -21.82 7.04 -8.81
N ARG A 599 -20.78 7.23 -7.98
CA ARG A 599 -20.82 8.11 -6.81
C ARG A 599 -20.51 9.56 -7.15
N ARG A 600 -20.01 9.83 -8.38
CA ARG A 600 -19.62 11.15 -8.87
C ARG A 600 -18.55 11.83 -8.00
N GLN A 601 -17.55 11.07 -7.55
CA GLN A 601 -16.46 11.58 -6.71
C GLN A 601 -15.13 10.89 -6.97
N ALA A 602 -14.02 11.61 -6.76
CA ALA A 602 -12.70 11.01 -6.71
C ALA A 602 -12.58 10.12 -5.45
N GLU A 603 -12.04 8.91 -5.61
CA GLU A 603 -11.91 7.97 -4.50
C GLU A 603 -10.47 7.84 -4.02
N ARG A 604 -9.51 7.82 -4.93
CA ARG A 604 -8.10 7.67 -4.57
C ARG A 604 -7.21 8.36 -5.60
N ALA A 605 -6.18 9.00 -5.11
CA ALA A 605 -5.05 9.39 -5.94
C ALA A 605 -3.88 8.45 -5.64
N ILE A 606 -3.26 7.92 -6.69
CA ILE A 606 -2.05 7.13 -6.60
C ILE A 606 -0.91 8.13 -6.73
N PHE A 607 -0.24 8.41 -5.61
CA PHE A 607 0.71 9.52 -5.49
C PHE A 607 2.14 9.13 -5.62
N MET A 608 2.75 10.00 -6.02
CA MET A 608 3.73 11.08 -5.87
C MET A 608 4.92 10.84 -4.92
N GLU A 609 4.87 9.93 -3.95
CA GLU A 609 6.03 9.55 -3.14
C GLU A 609 6.99 8.64 -3.90
N ASP A 610 6.52 7.96 -4.93
CA ASP A 610 7.39 7.24 -5.85
C ASP A 610 8.01 8.22 -6.85
N GLU A 611 9.34 8.28 -6.89
CA GLU A 611 10.09 9.07 -7.89
C GLU A 611 9.65 8.76 -9.33
N MET A 612 9.07 7.58 -9.57
CA MET A 612 8.54 7.15 -10.87
C MET A 612 7.19 7.75 -11.23
N LEU A 613 6.39 8.20 -10.24
CA LEU A 613 5.13 8.94 -10.50
C LEU A 613 5.36 10.45 -10.58
N GLN A 614 6.53 10.93 -10.22
CA GLN A 614 6.96 12.31 -10.42
C GLN A 614 7.36 12.57 -11.88
N GLN A 615 6.69 11.88 -12.84
CA GLN A 615 6.88 12.12 -14.25
C GLN A 615 5.73 12.95 -14.83
N GLU A 616 5.98 13.56 -15.97
CA GLU A 616 4.92 14.18 -16.78
C GLU A 616 4.23 13.11 -17.65
N PHE A 617 2.95 12.86 -17.39
CA PHE A 617 2.15 11.98 -18.23
C PHE A 617 1.85 12.65 -19.56
N LEU A 618 1.83 11.85 -20.63
CA LEU A 618 1.60 12.36 -21.97
C LEU A 618 0.11 12.34 -22.35
N GLN A 619 -0.23 13.21 -23.28
CA GLN A 619 -1.61 13.39 -23.73
C GLN A 619 -2.10 12.13 -24.45
N ASN A 620 -3.29 11.65 -24.10
CA ASN A 620 -3.95 10.48 -24.67
C ASN A 620 -3.06 9.24 -24.74
N SER A 621 -2.06 9.17 -23.84
CA SER A 621 -1.14 8.04 -23.76
C SER A 621 -1.61 7.06 -22.70
N GLY A 622 -2.37 6.06 -23.13
CA GLY A 622 -2.81 5.03 -22.21
C GLY A 622 -3.69 3.97 -22.85
N ILE A 623 -3.66 2.77 -22.29
CA ILE A 623 -4.46 1.65 -22.75
C ILE A 623 -4.91 0.75 -21.60
N ARG A 624 -6.07 0.13 -21.75
CA ARG A 624 -6.57 -0.93 -20.89
C ARG A 624 -6.26 -2.30 -21.48
N THR A 625 -5.67 -3.18 -20.67
CA THR A 625 -5.46 -4.59 -21.04
C THR A 625 -6.74 -5.41 -20.92
N ASP A 626 -6.82 -6.55 -21.58
CA ASP A 626 -7.92 -7.52 -21.44
C ASP A 626 -8.09 -8.04 -20.00
N LEU A 627 -7.03 -7.98 -19.20
CA LEU A 627 -7.04 -8.38 -17.79
C LEU A 627 -7.49 -7.27 -16.84
N GLY A 628 -7.91 -6.12 -17.36
CA GLY A 628 -8.38 -4.98 -16.58
C GLY A 628 -7.26 -4.16 -15.92
N THR A 629 -6.03 -4.30 -16.39
CA THR A 629 -4.90 -3.45 -16.01
C THR A 629 -4.83 -2.24 -16.92
N LEU A 630 -4.53 -1.07 -16.37
CA LEU A 630 -4.29 0.16 -17.13
C LEU A 630 -2.78 0.41 -17.28
N LEU A 631 -2.39 0.90 -18.43
CA LEU A 631 -1.04 1.41 -18.70
C LEU A 631 -1.16 2.87 -19.12
N PHE A 632 -0.37 3.76 -18.51
CA PHE A 632 -0.27 5.19 -18.84
C PHE A 632 1.15 5.53 -19.24
N GLY A 633 1.31 6.23 -20.35
CA GLY A 633 2.62 6.68 -20.83
C GLY A 633 3.03 8.04 -20.27
N GLY A 634 4.32 8.19 -20.05
CA GLY A 634 4.95 9.41 -19.53
C GLY A 634 6.32 9.66 -20.13
N ASP A 635 6.99 10.70 -19.65
CA ASP A 635 8.32 11.14 -20.12
C ASP A 635 9.47 10.26 -19.57
N HIS A 636 9.22 9.44 -18.56
CA HIS A 636 10.17 8.49 -17.96
C HIS A 636 9.77 7.02 -18.17
N GLY A 637 8.83 6.75 -19.08
CA GLY A 637 8.34 5.41 -19.38
C GLY A 637 6.84 5.25 -19.15
N GLY A 638 6.37 4.01 -19.07
CA GLY A 638 4.95 3.69 -18.85
C GLY A 638 4.68 3.25 -17.43
N VAL A 639 3.53 3.64 -16.88
CA VAL A 639 3.05 3.29 -15.55
C VAL A 639 1.89 2.32 -15.65
N ARG A 640 1.97 1.22 -14.92
CA ARG A 640 0.91 0.22 -14.80
C ARG A 640 0.06 0.46 -13.56
N VAL A 641 -1.26 0.44 -13.72
CA VAL A 641 -2.24 0.55 -12.63
C VAL A 641 -3.17 -0.64 -12.66
N THR A 642 -3.30 -1.35 -11.54
CA THR A 642 -4.21 -2.50 -11.40
C THR A 642 -5.41 -2.14 -10.52
N GLU A 643 -6.46 -2.96 -10.59
CA GLU A 643 -7.61 -2.82 -9.70
C GLU A 643 -7.22 -2.89 -8.21
N GLN A 644 -6.21 -3.70 -7.87
CA GLN A 644 -5.70 -3.79 -6.49
C GLN A 644 -5.04 -2.50 -6.01
N ASP A 645 -4.39 -1.75 -6.90
CA ASP A 645 -3.76 -0.47 -6.58
C ASP A 645 -4.81 0.59 -6.21
N ILE A 646 -6.00 0.50 -6.80
CA ILE A 646 -7.10 1.45 -6.64
C ILE A 646 -8.07 1.01 -5.56
N LEU A 647 -8.44 -0.27 -5.56
CA LEU A 647 -9.39 -0.85 -4.61
C LEU A 647 -8.71 -1.34 -3.31
N ALA A 648 -7.43 -1.02 -3.09
CA ALA A 648 -6.79 -1.28 -1.81
C ALA A 648 -7.75 -0.83 -0.71
N THR A 649 -8.39 -1.81 -0.15
CA THR A 649 -9.54 -1.80 0.75
C THR A 649 -9.72 -0.47 1.46
N GLN A 650 -10.87 0.16 1.29
CA GLN A 650 -11.44 1.03 2.32
C GLN A 650 -11.62 0.14 3.56
N SER A 651 -10.49 -0.19 4.21
CA SER A 651 -10.49 -0.72 5.55
C SER A 651 -11.13 0.37 6.40
N ASP A 652 -11.86 -0.04 7.40
CA ASP A 652 -12.43 0.84 8.40
C ASP A 652 -11.30 1.66 9.04
N TYR A 653 -11.01 2.84 8.49
CA TYR A 653 -10.01 3.76 9.03
C TYR A 653 -10.61 4.61 10.12
N TRP A 654 -9.86 4.83 11.20
CA TRP A 654 -10.25 5.67 12.33
C TRP A 654 -9.11 6.58 12.74
N ILE A 655 -9.50 7.72 13.31
CA ILE A 655 -8.54 8.61 14.00
C ILE A 655 -8.30 8.05 15.40
N PHE A 656 -7.05 7.81 15.73
CA PHE A 656 -6.58 7.51 17.06
C PHE A 656 -5.93 8.74 17.67
N ALA A 657 -6.35 9.11 18.88
CA ALA A 657 -5.73 10.17 19.65
C ALA A 657 -4.96 9.52 20.81
N ASN A 658 -3.63 9.63 20.81
CA ASN A 658 -2.67 8.91 21.66
C ASN A 658 -2.45 7.43 21.27
N GLY A 659 -2.51 7.10 19.97
CA GLY A 659 -2.10 5.81 19.45
C GLY A 659 -2.96 4.63 19.91
N PRO A 660 -2.36 3.46 20.22
CA PRO A 660 -3.09 2.21 20.47
C PRO A 660 -3.94 2.23 21.73
N SER A 661 -3.72 3.20 22.63
CA SER A 661 -4.41 3.37 23.92
C SER A 661 -5.72 4.14 23.83
N ASP A 662 -6.10 4.57 22.64
CA ASP A 662 -7.34 5.30 22.43
C ASP A 662 -8.57 4.44 22.77
N ASP A 663 -9.24 4.78 23.90
CA ASP A 663 -10.35 4.04 24.49
C ASP A 663 -11.71 4.76 24.42
N GLY A 664 -11.86 5.74 23.54
CA GLY A 664 -13.11 6.47 23.35
C GLY A 664 -13.00 7.98 23.54
N GLY A 665 -11.79 8.49 23.79
CA GLY A 665 -11.52 9.92 23.69
C GLY A 665 -12.03 10.77 24.86
N GLU A 666 -12.03 10.25 26.09
CA GLU A 666 -12.27 11.04 27.30
C GLU A 666 -10.95 11.45 27.98
N TYR A 667 -10.72 12.76 28.12
CA TYR A 667 -9.49 13.30 28.71
C TYR A 667 -9.78 14.19 29.88
N THR A 668 -9.10 13.94 31.02
CA THR A 668 -9.22 14.79 32.20
C THR A 668 -7.98 15.64 32.40
N ILE A 669 -8.14 16.95 32.44
CA ILE A 669 -7.07 17.93 32.62
C ILE A 669 -7.19 18.59 33.99
N SER A 670 -6.06 18.66 34.74
CA SER A 670 -6.01 19.42 35.96
C SER A 670 -6.01 20.94 35.71
N HIS A 671 -6.73 21.70 36.51
CA HIS A 671 -6.73 23.16 36.41
C HIS A 671 -5.33 23.80 36.63
N GLN A 672 -4.38 23.06 37.25
CA GLN A 672 -3.01 23.53 37.43
C GLN A 672 -2.17 23.42 36.16
N ASN A 673 -2.42 22.38 35.33
CA ASN A 673 -1.72 22.15 34.11
C ASN A 673 -2.74 22.08 32.93
N ARG A 674 -3.28 23.25 32.58
CA ARG A 674 -4.35 23.39 31.54
C ARG A 674 -3.86 23.12 30.13
N THR A 675 -3.01 22.13 29.95
CA THR A 675 -2.44 21.76 28.65
C THR A 675 -2.81 20.31 28.35
N LEU A 676 -3.36 20.08 27.17
CA LEU A 676 -3.58 18.77 26.58
C LEU A 676 -2.68 18.64 25.35
N SER A 677 -1.88 17.61 25.27
CA SER A 677 -1.13 17.22 24.07
C SER A 677 -1.65 15.87 23.61
N LEU A 678 -2.12 15.79 22.37
CA LEU A 678 -2.62 14.59 21.72
C LEU A 678 -1.79 14.35 20.47
N GLN A 679 -1.30 13.14 20.31
CA GLN A 679 -0.68 12.68 19.07
C GLN A 679 -1.73 11.88 18.29
N CYS A 680 -2.22 12.46 17.19
CA CYS A 680 -3.26 11.85 16.37
C CYS A 680 -2.62 11.04 15.23
N CYS A 681 -3.21 9.93 14.89
CA CYS A 681 -2.87 9.15 13.71
C CYS A 681 -4.12 8.45 13.16
N VAL A 682 -4.11 8.14 11.90
CA VAL A 682 -5.09 7.24 11.27
C VAL A 682 -4.49 5.84 11.28
N ASN A 683 -5.28 4.78 11.34
CA ASN A 683 -4.76 3.41 11.24
C ASN A 683 -4.34 2.98 9.83
N ASP A 684 -4.28 3.92 8.88
CA ASP A 684 -3.61 3.76 7.59
C ASP A 684 -2.11 4.07 7.75
N ILE A 685 -1.36 3.12 8.29
CA ILE A 685 0.05 3.30 8.66
C ILE A 685 0.99 3.50 7.45
N TYR A 686 0.53 3.15 6.25
CA TYR A 686 1.33 3.26 5.03
C TYR A 686 1.19 4.61 4.34
N HIS A 687 0.14 5.40 4.67
CA HIS A 687 -0.15 6.68 4.01
C HIS A 687 -0.39 7.81 5.03
N GLN A 688 0.26 7.76 6.18
CA GLN A 688 0.11 8.76 7.25
C GLN A 688 0.45 10.18 6.80
N GLU A 689 1.43 10.33 5.92
CA GLU A 689 1.89 11.63 5.43
C GLU A 689 0.85 12.35 4.57
N ASP A 690 -0.12 11.61 4.03
CA ASP A 690 -1.20 12.15 3.20
C ASP A 690 -2.30 12.84 4.02
N TYR A 691 -2.36 12.58 5.33
CA TYR A 691 -3.44 13.10 6.17
C TYR A 691 -3.10 14.46 6.76
N HIS A 692 -4.02 15.41 6.55
CA HIS A 692 -4.01 16.72 7.17
C HIS A 692 -5.02 16.77 8.31
N TYR A 693 -4.54 17.10 9.51
CA TYR A 693 -5.35 17.11 10.72
C TYR A 693 -5.84 18.51 11.04
N SER A 694 -7.11 18.61 11.45
CA SER A 694 -7.73 19.83 11.94
C SER A 694 -8.62 19.54 13.13
N TYR A 695 -8.93 20.58 13.92
CA TYR A 695 -9.77 20.46 15.11
C TYR A 695 -10.70 21.65 15.26
N ARG A 696 -11.79 21.45 15.99
CA ARG A 696 -12.67 22.51 16.51
C ARG A 696 -13.20 22.13 17.90
N ILE A 697 -13.59 23.12 18.67
CA ILE A 697 -14.18 22.96 20.02
C ILE A 697 -15.47 23.80 20.04
N PRO A 698 -16.64 23.19 19.79
CA PRO A 698 -17.92 23.91 19.77
C PRO A 698 -18.13 24.72 21.06
N GLY A 699 -18.58 25.96 20.94
CA GLY A 699 -18.73 26.90 22.06
C GLY A 699 -17.45 27.63 22.47
N TYR A 700 -16.29 27.29 21.89
CA TYR A 700 -15.00 27.95 22.19
C TYR A 700 -14.21 28.30 20.91
N ILE A 701 -14.09 27.34 19.99
CA ILE A 701 -13.46 27.49 18.67
C ILE A 701 -14.44 26.91 17.66
N GLU A 702 -15.16 27.75 16.95
CA GLU A 702 -16.20 27.31 16.00
C GLU A 702 -15.64 26.88 14.64
N GLU A 703 -14.55 27.50 14.22
CA GLU A 703 -13.89 27.21 12.94
C GLU A 703 -12.94 26.00 13.05
N TRP A 704 -12.77 25.28 11.94
CA TRP A 704 -11.75 24.24 11.85
C TRP A 704 -10.36 24.86 11.76
N LEU A 705 -9.53 24.59 12.76
CA LEU A 705 -8.14 25.04 12.80
C LEU A 705 -7.20 23.86 12.48
N PRO A 706 -6.19 24.06 11.64
CA PRO A 706 -5.20 23.02 11.38
C PRO A 706 -4.34 22.77 12.62
N PHE A 707 -3.77 21.56 12.71
CA PHE A 707 -2.77 21.24 13.73
C PHE A 707 -1.50 22.07 13.51
N ASN A 708 -0.89 22.51 14.59
CA ASN A 708 0.29 23.37 14.53
C ASN A 708 1.59 22.62 14.20
N ASN A 709 1.61 21.28 14.38
CA ASN A 709 2.80 20.43 14.29
C ASN A 709 2.41 19.06 13.71
N GLY A 710 2.22 18.97 12.40
CA GLY A 710 1.91 17.71 11.74
C GLY A 710 0.71 16.99 12.37
N ASN A 711 0.97 15.92 13.12
CA ASN A 711 -0.05 15.10 13.79
C ASN A 711 -0.19 15.38 15.31
N GLU A 712 0.54 16.37 15.86
CA GLU A 712 0.44 16.74 17.29
C GLU A 712 -0.51 17.93 17.48
N LEU A 713 -1.58 17.71 18.26
CA LEU A 713 -2.47 18.75 18.75
C LEU A 713 -2.07 19.17 20.16
N ARG A 714 -1.77 20.44 20.35
CA ARG A 714 -1.47 21.01 21.67
C ARG A 714 -2.45 22.11 22.02
N LEU A 715 -3.35 21.81 22.96
CA LEU A 715 -4.32 22.75 23.51
C LEU A 715 -3.78 23.34 24.83
N VAL A 716 -3.80 24.66 24.96
CA VAL A 716 -3.25 25.36 26.12
C VAL A 716 -4.31 26.28 26.68
N ASN A 717 -4.40 26.37 28.02
CA ASN A 717 -5.28 27.27 28.75
C ASN A 717 -6.77 27.09 28.52
N LEU A 718 -7.24 25.84 28.30
CA LEU A 718 -8.66 25.57 28.23
C LEU A 718 -9.38 26.01 29.52
N PRO A 719 -10.55 26.71 29.43
CA PRO A 719 -11.36 27.04 30.59
C PRO A 719 -11.84 25.79 31.34
N SER A 720 -12.14 25.94 32.64
CA SER A 720 -12.70 24.83 33.44
C SER A 720 -14.12 24.51 32.92
N GLY A 721 -14.41 23.23 32.78
CA GLY A 721 -15.69 22.74 32.25
C GLY A 721 -15.49 21.49 31.39
N ASP A 722 -16.57 21.04 30.81
CA ASP A 722 -16.58 19.92 29.87
C ASP A 722 -16.65 20.47 28.46
N TRP A 723 -15.72 20.03 27.62
CA TRP A 723 -15.57 20.49 26.25
C TRP A 723 -15.64 19.32 25.29
N GLU A 724 -16.34 19.51 24.18
CA GLU A 724 -16.34 18.60 23.05
C GLU A 724 -15.23 19.00 22.09
N LEU A 725 -14.26 18.10 21.84
CA LEU A 725 -13.19 18.28 20.88
C LEU A 725 -13.51 17.45 19.64
N ASN A 726 -13.79 18.11 18.53
CA ASN A 726 -13.95 17.45 17.24
C ASN A 726 -12.62 17.44 16.50
N LEU A 727 -12.13 16.26 16.15
CA LEU A 727 -10.94 16.02 15.35
C LEU A 727 -11.39 15.63 13.95
N ARG A 728 -10.63 16.07 12.96
CA ARG A 728 -10.87 15.78 11.56
C ARG A 728 -9.53 15.47 10.90
N ALA A 729 -9.46 14.37 10.15
CA ALA A 729 -8.36 14.01 9.29
C ALA A 729 -8.85 13.96 7.85
N VAL A 730 -8.17 14.63 6.95
CA VAL A 730 -8.50 14.69 5.52
C VAL A 730 -7.25 14.29 4.76
N ASN A 731 -7.37 13.30 3.88
CA ASN A 731 -6.27 12.93 3.00
C ASN A 731 -6.31 13.75 1.69
N SER A 732 -5.33 13.54 0.87
CA SER A 732 -5.20 14.19 -0.44
C SER A 732 -6.37 13.91 -1.40
N THR A 733 -7.11 12.78 -1.21
CA THR A 733 -8.31 12.46 -1.99
C THR A 733 -9.59 13.07 -1.42
N GLN A 734 -9.48 14.01 -0.46
CA GLN A 734 -10.61 14.61 0.27
C GLN A 734 -11.43 13.59 1.09
N PHE A 735 -10.91 12.37 1.29
CA PHE A 735 -11.52 11.43 2.21
C PHE A 735 -11.43 11.98 3.64
N GLU A 736 -12.57 12.11 4.30
CA GLU A 736 -12.70 12.76 5.59
C GLU A 736 -13.03 11.76 6.69
N LEU A 737 -12.23 11.75 7.74
CA LEU A 737 -12.47 11.03 8.98
C LEU A 737 -12.75 12.01 10.10
N ASN A 738 -13.74 11.72 10.92
CA ASN A 738 -14.13 12.55 12.06
C ASN A 738 -14.10 11.74 13.36
N LYS A 739 -13.59 12.34 14.43
CA LYS A 739 -13.63 11.79 15.78
C LYS A 739 -14.00 12.85 16.79
N THR A 740 -14.91 12.52 17.69
CA THR A 740 -15.29 13.38 18.81
C THR A 740 -14.66 12.87 20.10
N CYS A 741 -13.98 13.77 20.82
CA CYS A 741 -13.38 13.53 22.13
C CYS A 741 -14.00 14.45 23.18
N ILE A 742 -14.04 14.02 24.44
CA ILE A 742 -14.56 14.82 25.55
C ILE A 742 -13.39 15.23 26.45
N ILE A 743 -13.27 16.51 26.77
CA ILE A 743 -12.23 17.06 27.62
C ILE A 743 -12.83 17.60 28.91
N HIS A 744 -12.52 16.99 30.03
CA HIS A 744 -12.93 17.43 31.37
C HIS A 744 -11.84 18.26 32.00
N VAL A 745 -12.01 19.59 32.06
CA VAL A 745 -11.07 20.49 32.74
C VAL A 745 -11.54 20.75 34.17
N THR A 746 -10.83 20.19 35.17
CA THR A 746 -11.24 20.28 36.57
C THR A 746 -11.24 21.72 37.08
N SER A 747 -12.24 22.07 37.86
CA SER A 747 -12.30 23.38 38.50
C SER A 747 -11.29 23.50 39.64
N PRO A 748 -10.74 24.72 39.88
CA PRO A 748 -9.90 25.01 41.05
C PRO A 748 -10.57 24.59 42.36
N VAL A 749 -9.77 24.16 43.32
CA VAL A 749 -10.28 23.68 44.65
C VAL A 749 -11.20 24.68 45.30
N TRP A 750 -10.92 25.96 45.16
CA TRP A 750 -11.72 27.06 45.76
C TRP A 750 -13.04 27.36 45.03
N LEU A 751 -13.28 26.83 43.84
CA LEU A 751 -14.55 26.92 43.11
C LEU A 751 -15.38 25.64 43.19
N ARG A 752 -14.88 24.60 43.86
CA ARG A 752 -15.63 23.35 44.02
C ARG A 752 -16.78 23.53 45.02
N TRP A 753 -17.86 22.77 44.88
CA TRP A 753 -19.09 22.90 45.64
C TRP A 753 -18.84 22.96 47.16
N TYR A 754 -17.93 22.16 47.72
CA TYR A 754 -17.59 22.16 49.13
C TYR A 754 -16.88 23.44 49.59
N ALA A 755 -16.07 24.07 48.75
CA ALA A 755 -15.44 25.34 49.07
C ALA A 755 -16.47 26.48 49.02
N ILE A 756 -17.42 26.44 48.07
CA ILE A 756 -18.54 27.41 48.03
C ILE A 756 -19.42 27.27 49.24
N VAL A 757 -19.75 26.05 49.67
CA VAL A 757 -20.46 25.79 50.95
C VAL A 757 -19.68 26.36 52.13
N GLY A 758 -18.34 26.14 52.16
CA GLY A 758 -17.44 26.74 53.16
C GLY A 758 -17.51 28.26 53.20
N TYR A 759 -17.50 28.93 52.06
CA TYR A 759 -17.63 30.38 51.98
C TYR A 759 -19.00 30.89 52.44
N ILE A 760 -20.08 30.20 52.10
CA ILE A 760 -21.42 30.53 52.57
C ILE A 760 -21.50 30.38 54.08
N LEU A 761 -21.01 29.28 54.65
CA LEU A 761 -20.99 29.04 56.10
C LEU A 761 -20.13 30.07 56.86
N PHE A 762 -18.97 30.43 56.27
CA PHE A 762 -18.11 31.49 56.80
C PHE A 762 -18.79 32.87 56.73
N GLY A 763 -19.48 33.17 55.65
CA GLY A 763 -20.29 34.39 55.51
C GLY A 763 -21.41 34.47 56.56
N ILE A 764 -22.15 33.37 56.74
CA ILE A 764 -23.20 33.28 57.79
C ILE A 764 -22.58 33.47 59.18
N TRP A 765 -21.46 32.79 59.45
CA TRP A 765 -20.75 32.96 60.75
C TRP A 765 -20.31 34.41 60.98
N MET A 766 -19.78 35.07 59.97
CA MET A 766 -19.33 36.49 60.05
C MET A 766 -20.51 37.40 60.30
N VAL A 767 -21.66 37.21 59.62
CA VAL A 767 -22.88 37.98 59.86
C VAL A 767 -23.39 37.78 61.26
N LEU A 768 -23.44 36.55 61.76
CA LEU A 768 -23.80 36.25 63.16
C LEU A 768 -22.88 36.92 64.19
N LYS A 769 -21.57 36.92 63.90
CA LYS A 769 -20.59 37.61 64.81
C LYS A 769 -20.82 39.15 64.79
N ILE A 770 -21.10 39.73 63.64
CA ILE A 770 -21.41 41.19 63.55
C ILE A 770 -22.71 41.50 64.27
N VAL A 771 -23.75 40.70 64.11
CA VAL A 771 -25.03 40.88 64.82
C VAL A 771 -24.85 40.73 66.33
N LEU A 772 -24.13 39.72 66.77
CA LEU A 772 -23.79 39.53 68.20
C LEU A 772 -22.97 40.71 68.76
N TYR A 773 -22.02 41.24 67.97
CA TYR A 773 -21.22 42.40 68.40
C TYR A 773 -22.08 43.67 68.46
N LEU A 774 -23.00 43.92 67.54
CA LEU A 774 -23.91 45.07 67.55
C LEU A 774 -24.98 44.97 68.62
N LEU A 775 -25.32 43.75 69.08
CA LEU A 775 -26.27 43.51 70.17
C LEU A 775 -25.63 43.59 71.60
N ARG A 776 -24.28 43.49 71.70
CA ARG A 776 -23.55 43.53 72.94
C ARG A 776 -23.77 44.79 73.80
N PRO A 777 -23.81 46.02 73.25
CA PRO A 777 -24.04 47.21 74.07
C PRO A 777 -25.47 47.32 74.61
N ARG A 778 -26.46 46.61 74.09
CA ARG A 778 -27.87 46.63 74.57
C ARG A 778 -28.13 45.65 75.70
N ILE A 779 -27.24 44.73 75.99
CA ILE A 779 -27.38 43.77 77.10
C ILE A 779 -26.70 44.26 78.37
N GLU A 780 -25.70 45.20 78.29
CA GLU A 780 -25.05 45.80 79.42
C GLU A 780 -25.82 47.01 79.98
N ASP A 781 -26.83 47.52 79.23
CA ASP A 781 -27.72 48.61 79.69
C ASP A 781 -29.09 48.13 80.26
N MET A 782 -29.31 46.81 80.41
CA MET A 782 -30.42 46.20 81.10
C MET A 782 -29.96 45.51 82.38
#